data_49554e8072c264dd84b1f55580d90080
#
_entry.id   49554e8072c264dd84b1f55580d90080
#
_cell.length_a   1.000
_cell.length_b   1.000
_cell.length_c   1.000
_cell.angle_alpha   90.00
_cell.angle_beta   90.00
_cell.angle_gamma   90.00
#
_symmetry.space_group_name_H-M   'P 1'
#
loop_
_entity.id
_entity.type
_entity.pdbx_description
1 polymer ?
#
loop_
_entity_poly.entity_id
_entity_poly.type
_entity_poly.pdbx_seq_one_letter_code
_entity_poly.pdbx_strand_id
1 'polypeptide(L)'
;MTTQTLLIELLTEELPPKALNNLGDHFAASVAEGLEKAQLIDGAAEYTAYASPRRLAVQVKNVKAVQADQKIVKKGPAVANAMKDGAPTKALEGFARGAGAKIEDLTIINDGKQDVYAYEYVQTGKSLGELLEDIINAAVKKLPIPKVMRWGSSTFTFVRPVHSLIVLHGGDIVNVSVLGLQSGNKTLGHRFLSSGEITIKNADSYAAQMREQGKVEASFAERKAAIQTALNEQAGRLNATVAADEALLDEVTALVEWPVVLEAGFEEHFLAVPQECLILTMQQNQKYFPLLDQNGKLMNRFLLVSNLQTEDPSHIIQGNERVLRARLSDAEFFYKQDQKATLESRLPKLSSVVYHNKIGSQAERIERLQSIAAHIAKALGADAAAAERAARLAKADLVTEMVGEFPELQGTMGKYYARLDGETEEIAEAIEQHYQPRFAGDNLPNGKVATAVALADKLETLVGIWGIGLIPTGDKDPYALRRSALGILRMLMQYGLDVNELIQTAFNSFPQGLLNEKTPSETADFMQARLAVLLQNDYPQDIVAAVLAKQPRRLDDVVAKLQAVAVFKQLPEAAALAAANKRVQNLLKKADAELGAVNESLLQQDEEKALFAAAQGLQPKIAAAVAEGNFQTALSELASVKPQVDAFFDGVMVMAEDAAVKQNRLNLLNRLAEQMNAVADIALLSE
;
A
#
# COMPACT_ATOMS: atom_id res chain seq x y z
N MET A 1 16.81 -35.22 23.04
CA MET A 1 15.93 -35.72 21.96
C MET A 1 16.63 -35.43 20.65
N THR A 2 16.66 -36.40 19.73
CA THR A 2 17.25 -36.19 18.40
C THR A 2 16.34 -35.32 17.57
N THR A 3 16.86 -34.24 17.04
CA THR A 3 16.17 -33.37 16.07
C THR A 3 16.73 -33.66 14.68
N GLN A 4 15.88 -33.57 13.67
CA GLN A 4 16.26 -33.71 12.26
C GLN A 4 15.49 -32.69 11.41
N THR A 5 15.91 -32.51 10.18
CA THR A 5 15.20 -31.69 9.21
C THR A 5 13.93 -32.41 8.76
N LEU A 6 12.81 -31.69 8.76
CA LEU A 6 11.53 -32.14 8.18
C LEU A 6 11.40 -31.55 6.76
N LEU A 7 11.05 -32.42 5.81
CA LEU A 7 10.68 -32.03 4.45
C LEU A 7 9.22 -32.41 4.19
N ILE A 8 8.45 -31.49 3.64
CA ILE A 8 7.11 -31.73 3.10
C ILE A 8 7.07 -31.20 1.67
N GLU A 9 6.67 -32.03 0.70
CA GLU A 9 6.45 -31.62 -0.69
C GLU A 9 5.07 -32.09 -1.17
N LEU A 10 4.33 -31.18 -1.81
CA LEU A 10 3.16 -31.44 -2.62
C LEU A 10 3.55 -31.27 -4.09
N LEU A 11 3.54 -32.35 -4.87
CA LEU A 11 3.70 -32.29 -6.32
C LEU A 11 2.31 -32.10 -6.96
N THR A 12 2.15 -31.08 -7.78
CA THR A 12 0.86 -30.64 -8.35
C THR A 12 0.91 -30.53 -9.87
N GLU A 13 -0.25 -30.25 -10.51
CA GLU A 13 -0.26 -29.60 -11.81
C GLU A 13 0.08 -28.12 -11.67
N GLU A 14 0.26 -27.41 -12.82
CA GLU A 14 0.77 -26.02 -12.86
C GLU A 14 -0.06 -25.07 -11.98
N LEU A 15 0.58 -24.56 -10.94
CA LEU A 15 0.02 -23.60 -10.01
C LEU A 15 -0.14 -22.22 -10.65
N PRO A 16 -1.10 -21.39 -10.20
CA PRO A 16 -1.29 -20.05 -10.76
C PRO A 16 -0.02 -19.18 -10.62
N PRO A 17 0.58 -18.69 -11.73
CA PRO A 17 1.90 -18.02 -11.68
C PRO A 17 1.92 -16.80 -10.76
N LYS A 18 0.90 -15.94 -10.82
CA LYS A 18 0.80 -14.73 -9.99
C LYS A 18 0.64 -15.00 -8.49
N ALA A 19 0.25 -16.22 -8.12
CA ALA A 19 0.07 -16.61 -6.72
C ALA A 19 1.19 -17.50 -6.21
N LEU A 20 2.04 -18.04 -7.07
CA LEU A 20 2.97 -19.13 -6.73
C LEU A 20 3.88 -18.82 -5.55
N ASN A 21 4.58 -17.68 -5.58
CA ASN A 21 5.48 -17.30 -4.50
C ASN A 21 4.73 -17.16 -3.17
N ASN A 22 3.61 -16.46 -3.19
CA ASN A 22 2.76 -16.26 -2.02
C ASN A 22 2.20 -17.59 -1.46
N LEU A 23 1.84 -18.52 -2.32
CA LEU A 23 1.40 -19.87 -1.91
C LEU A 23 2.54 -20.63 -1.22
N GLY A 24 3.77 -20.57 -1.76
CA GLY A 24 4.95 -21.18 -1.15
C GLY A 24 5.26 -20.64 0.23
N ASP A 25 5.31 -19.33 0.36
CA ASP A 25 5.60 -18.64 1.62
C ASP A 25 4.54 -18.94 2.68
N HIS A 26 3.24 -18.86 2.32
CA HIS A 26 2.15 -19.16 3.26
C HIS A 26 2.10 -20.63 3.66
N PHE A 27 2.40 -21.55 2.75
CA PHE A 27 2.48 -22.97 3.08
C PHE A 27 3.59 -23.23 4.09
N ALA A 28 4.79 -22.72 3.82
CA ALA A 28 5.95 -22.90 4.69
C ALA A 28 5.75 -22.26 6.07
N ALA A 29 5.29 -21.02 6.11
CA ALA A 29 5.01 -20.31 7.35
C ALA A 29 3.92 -21.01 8.19
N SER A 30 2.85 -21.50 7.55
CA SER A 30 1.77 -22.21 8.26
C SER A 30 2.20 -23.55 8.83
N VAL A 31 3.06 -24.29 8.14
CA VAL A 31 3.66 -25.53 8.65
C VAL A 31 4.57 -25.20 9.84
N ALA A 32 5.45 -24.22 9.70
CA ALA A 32 6.36 -23.79 10.77
C ALA A 32 5.59 -23.36 12.03
N GLU A 33 4.57 -22.52 11.89
CA GLU A 33 3.67 -22.11 12.98
C GLU A 33 2.99 -23.32 13.66
N GLY A 34 2.56 -24.30 12.85
CA GLY A 34 1.95 -25.52 13.37
C GLY A 34 2.90 -26.36 14.21
N LEU A 35 4.15 -26.49 13.79
CA LEU A 35 5.20 -27.22 14.51
C LEU A 35 5.60 -26.49 15.81
N GLU A 36 5.68 -25.16 15.80
CA GLU A 36 5.93 -24.35 16.99
C GLU A 36 4.82 -24.52 18.04
N LYS A 37 3.56 -24.38 17.62
CA LYS A 37 2.39 -24.57 18.48
C LYS A 37 2.31 -26.00 19.05
N ALA A 38 2.74 -26.97 18.27
CA ALA A 38 2.84 -28.37 18.72
C ALA A 38 4.09 -28.64 19.57
N GLN A 39 4.94 -27.64 19.85
CA GLN A 39 6.18 -27.77 20.63
C GLN A 39 7.17 -28.84 20.08
N LEU A 40 7.12 -29.05 18.77
CA LEU A 40 8.04 -29.92 18.03
C LEU A 40 9.34 -29.21 17.64
N ILE A 41 9.42 -27.90 17.92
CA ILE A 41 10.60 -27.05 17.71
C ILE A 41 10.83 -26.23 18.98
N ASP A 42 12.11 -25.99 19.30
CA ASP A 42 12.49 -25.10 20.39
C ASP A 42 12.75 -23.68 19.85
N GLY A 43 11.94 -22.71 20.25
CA GLY A 43 12.01 -21.31 19.78
C GLY A 43 11.36 -21.11 18.42
N ALA A 44 11.85 -20.10 17.67
CA ALA A 44 11.35 -19.80 16.35
C ALA A 44 11.84 -20.81 15.30
N ALA A 45 10.95 -21.23 14.40
CA ALA A 45 11.27 -22.20 13.35
C ALA A 45 12.23 -21.61 12.31
N GLU A 46 13.30 -22.33 12.02
CA GLU A 46 14.15 -22.06 10.85
C GLU A 46 13.66 -22.91 9.68
N TYR A 47 13.14 -22.27 8.64
CA TYR A 47 12.58 -22.98 7.50
C TYR A 47 12.96 -22.35 6.16
N THR A 48 12.88 -23.15 5.10
CA THR A 48 13.04 -22.73 3.71
C THR A 48 11.79 -23.10 2.92
N ALA A 49 11.18 -22.13 2.27
CA ALA A 49 10.06 -22.33 1.36
C ALA A 49 10.58 -22.67 -0.04
N TYR A 50 9.94 -23.63 -0.69
CA TYR A 50 10.17 -23.96 -2.09
C TYR A 50 8.86 -23.87 -2.86
N ALA A 51 8.90 -23.18 -3.99
CA ALA A 51 7.78 -23.05 -4.88
C ALA A 51 8.24 -23.07 -6.33
N SER A 52 7.80 -24.05 -7.09
CA SER A 52 8.01 -24.14 -8.52
C SER A 52 6.67 -24.32 -9.23
N PRO A 53 6.58 -24.18 -10.55
CA PRO A 53 5.29 -24.28 -11.27
C PRO A 53 4.39 -25.44 -10.84
N ARG A 54 4.98 -26.59 -10.50
CA ARG A 54 4.24 -27.81 -10.17
C ARG A 54 4.48 -28.34 -8.76
N ARG A 55 4.98 -27.52 -7.82
CA ARG A 55 5.21 -27.98 -6.44
C ARG A 55 5.22 -26.88 -5.40
N LEU A 56 4.76 -27.21 -4.23
CA LEU A 56 4.98 -26.46 -3.00
C LEU A 56 5.72 -27.36 -2.03
N ALA A 57 6.82 -26.88 -1.45
CA ALA A 57 7.53 -27.65 -0.44
C ALA A 57 8.07 -26.74 0.67
N VAL A 58 8.34 -27.34 1.81
CA VAL A 58 8.97 -26.69 2.95
C VAL A 58 9.98 -27.63 3.60
N GLN A 59 11.12 -27.07 3.94
CA GLN A 59 12.15 -27.69 4.74
C GLN A 59 12.21 -26.95 6.07
N VAL A 60 12.05 -27.67 7.19
CA VAL A 60 12.09 -27.10 8.55
C VAL A 60 13.19 -27.80 9.33
N LYS A 61 14.13 -27.03 9.87
CA LYS A 61 15.26 -27.55 10.63
C LYS A 61 14.91 -27.86 12.08
N ASN A 62 15.70 -28.74 12.68
CA ASN A 62 15.66 -29.03 14.12
C ASN A 62 14.30 -29.49 14.66
N VAL A 63 13.53 -30.24 13.86
CA VAL A 63 12.23 -30.78 14.26
C VAL A 63 12.42 -32.02 15.13
N LYS A 64 11.74 -32.09 16.27
CA LYS A 64 11.75 -33.23 17.21
C LYS A 64 10.89 -34.37 16.68
N ALA A 65 11.32 -35.60 16.89
CA ALA A 65 10.54 -36.81 16.58
C ALA A 65 9.33 -36.98 17.51
N VAL A 66 9.43 -36.48 18.74
CA VAL A 66 8.41 -36.60 19.80
C VAL A 66 8.39 -35.30 20.63
N GLN A 67 7.22 -34.87 21.03
CA GLN A 67 7.07 -33.76 21.99
C GLN A 67 7.71 -34.14 23.35
N ALA A 68 8.16 -33.13 24.06
CA ALA A 68 8.53 -33.32 25.45
C ALA A 68 7.29 -33.66 26.29
N ASP A 69 7.49 -34.55 27.26
CA ASP A 69 6.45 -34.82 28.26
C ASP A 69 6.07 -33.51 29.00
N GLN A 70 4.78 -33.31 29.20
CA GLN A 70 4.27 -32.12 29.85
C GLN A 70 3.71 -32.42 31.22
N LYS A 71 4.16 -31.68 32.23
CA LYS A 71 3.55 -31.73 33.57
C LYS A 71 2.25 -30.87 33.50
N ILE A 72 1.12 -31.55 33.55
CA ILE A 72 -0.21 -30.93 33.56
C ILE A 72 -0.70 -30.81 34.99
N VAL A 73 -1.15 -29.62 35.34
CA VAL A 73 -1.76 -29.33 36.64
C VAL A 73 -3.22 -28.94 36.41
N LYS A 74 -4.15 -29.85 36.69
CA LYS A 74 -5.58 -29.55 36.71
C LYS A 74 -5.93 -28.96 38.07
N LYS A 75 -6.49 -27.73 38.10
CA LYS A 75 -6.92 -27.06 39.30
C LYS A 75 -8.36 -27.45 39.62
N GLY A 76 -8.61 -27.78 40.88
CA GLY A 76 -9.89 -28.18 41.42
C GLY A 76 -10.51 -27.16 42.38
N PRO A 77 -11.42 -27.59 43.25
CA PRO A 77 -12.09 -26.74 44.22
C PRO A 77 -11.12 -26.19 45.27
N ALA A 78 -11.49 -25.01 45.83
CA ALA A 78 -10.76 -24.43 46.96
C ALA A 78 -10.76 -25.36 48.15
N VAL A 79 -9.64 -25.45 48.86
CA VAL A 79 -9.49 -26.30 50.05
C VAL A 79 -10.58 -26.04 51.08
N ALA A 80 -10.93 -24.77 51.28
CA ALA A 80 -12.01 -24.35 52.23
C ALA A 80 -13.38 -24.96 51.88
N ASN A 81 -13.64 -25.30 50.60
CA ASN A 81 -14.93 -25.83 50.13
C ASN A 81 -14.86 -27.32 49.74
N ALA A 82 -13.70 -27.91 49.82
CA ALA A 82 -13.44 -29.27 49.33
C ALA A 82 -13.69 -30.36 50.38
N MET A 83 -13.62 -30.00 51.67
CA MET A 83 -13.86 -30.91 52.81
C MET A 83 -14.96 -30.35 53.70
N LYS A 84 -15.85 -31.22 54.21
CA LYS A 84 -16.88 -30.88 55.19
C LYS A 84 -16.91 -32.00 56.25
N ASP A 85 -16.81 -31.61 57.53
CA ASP A 85 -16.82 -32.52 58.67
C ASP A 85 -15.82 -33.71 58.54
N GLY A 86 -14.66 -33.44 57.91
CA GLY A 86 -13.63 -34.46 57.69
C GLY A 86 -13.85 -35.39 56.47
N ALA A 87 -14.94 -35.19 55.74
CA ALA A 87 -15.28 -35.95 54.56
C ALA A 87 -15.17 -35.11 53.25
N PRO A 88 -14.78 -35.69 52.14
CA PRO A 88 -14.75 -34.96 50.86
C PRO A 88 -16.13 -34.55 50.39
N THR A 89 -16.25 -33.33 49.87
CA THR A 89 -17.49 -32.82 49.29
C THR A 89 -17.71 -33.38 47.89
N LYS A 90 -18.98 -33.35 47.44
CA LYS A 90 -19.30 -33.74 46.05
C LYS A 90 -18.48 -32.98 44.98
N ALA A 91 -18.03 -31.77 45.29
CA ALA A 91 -17.18 -30.97 44.41
C ALA A 91 -15.79 -31.58 44.30
N LEU A 92 -15.18 -32.03 45.40
CA LEU A 92 -13.87 -32.69 45.39
C LEU A 92 -13.95 -34.08 44.75
N GLU A 93 -14.99 -34.86 45.08
CA GLU A 93 -15.21 -36.18 44.43
C GLU A 93 -15.46 -36.04 42.93
N GLY A 94 -16.24 -35.04 42.49
CA GLY A 94 -16.51 -34.75 41.09
C GLY A 94 -15.23 -34.33 40.32
N PHE A 95 -14.39 -33.51 40.98
CA PHE A 95 -13.09 -33.12 40.42
C PHE A 95 -12.16 -34.32 40.30
N ALA A 96 -11.98 -35.12 41.32
CA ALA A 96 -11.12 -36.33 41.30
C ALA A 96 -11.57 -37.30 40.18
N ARG A 97 -12.88 -37.56 40.10
CA ARG A 97 -13.46 -38.42 39.05
C ARG A 97 -13.25 -37.82 37.64
N GLY A 98 -13.47 -36.51 37.46
CA GLY A 98 -13.23 -35.82 36.19
C GLY A 98 -11.74 -35.71 35.80
N ALA A 99 -10.86 -35.76 36.78
CA ALA A 99 -9.43 -35.80 36.57
C ALA A 99 -8.90 -37.23 36.31
N GLY A 100 -9.70 -38.28 36.57
CA GLY A 100 -9.29 -39.67 36.50
C GLY A 100 -8.35 -40.07 37.66
N ALA A 101 -8.43 -39.37 38.79
CA ALA A 101 -7.56 -39.52 39.96
C ALA A 101 -8.33 -39.97 41.18
N LYS A 102 -7.66 -40.54 42.18
CA LYS A 102 -8.20 -40.71 43.52
C LYS A 102 -7.95 -39.44 44.32
N ILE A 103 -8.78 -39.22 45.36
CA ILE A 103 -8.63 -38.03 46.22
C ILE A 103 -7.27 -37.99 46.92
N GLU A 104 -6.72 -39.15 47.24
CA GLU A 104 -5.39 -39.32 47.83
C GLU A 104 -4.21 -38.92 46.91
N ASP A 105 -4.47 -38.87 45.58
CA ASP A 105 -3.47 -38.46 44.58
C ASP A 105 -3.49 -36.92 44.35
N LEU A 106 -4.42 -36.21 44.98
CA LEU A 106 -4.52 -34.78 44.82
C LEU A 106 -3.53 -34.03 45.73
N THR A 107 -2.93 -32.99 45.17
CA THR A 107 -2.04 -32.07 45.89
C THR A 107 -2.76 -30.76 46.19
N ILE A 108 -2.24 -30.00 47.14
CA ILE A 108 -2.75 -28.64 47.41
C ILE A 108 -1.73 -27.67 46.86
N ILE A 109 -2.19 -26.75 45.99
CA ILE A 109 -1.39 -25.67 45.43
C ILE A 109 -2.05 -24.31 45.69
N ASN A 110 -1.26 -23.26 45.76
CA ASN A 110 -1.79 -21.89 45.79
C ASN A 110 -2.02 -21.39 44.37
N ASP A 111 -3.22 -20.98 44.02
CA ASP A 111 -3.58 -20.51 42.67
C ASP A 111 -3.31 -19.01 42.45
N GLY A 112 -2.72 -18.33 43.44
CA GLY A 112 -2.49 -16.89 43.49
C GLY A 112 -3.57 -16.10 44.25
N LYS A 113 -4.70 -16.77 44.63
CA LYS A 113 -5.79 -16.19 45.39
C LYS A 113 -6.11 -16.99 46.65
N GLN A 114 -6.01 -18.31 46.55
CA GLN A 114 -6.35 -19.25 47.60
C GLN A 114 -5.71 -20.61 47.37
N ASP A 115 -5.70 -21.46 48.38
CA ASP A 115 -5.26 -22.85 48.25
C ASP A 115 -6.38 -23.67 47.62
N VAL A 116 -6.02 -24.43 46.57
CA VAL A 116 -6.93 -25.30 45.81
C VAL A 116 -6.36 -26.71 45.71
N TYR A 117 -7.24 -27.71 45.62
CA TYR A 117 -6.82 -29.04 45.24
C TYR A 117 -6.39 -29.06 43.78
N ALA A 118 -5.35 -29.79 43.49
CA ALA A 118 -4.85 -29.96 42.13
C ALA A 118 -4.45 -31.43 41.88
N TYR A 119 -4.63 -31.83 40.64
CA TYR A 119 -4.10 -33.11 40.14
C TYR A 119 -2.96 -32.87 39.17
N GLU A 120 -1.78 -33.34 39.55
CA GLU A 120 -0.59 -33.26 38.72
C GLU A 120 -0.33 -34.61 38.04
N TYR A 121 -0.21 -34.62 36.73
CA TYR A 121 0.16 -35.81 36.01
C TYR A 121 1.08 -35.44 34.83
N VAL A 122 1.85 -36.41 34.41
CA VAL A 122 2.71 -36.28 33.23
C VAL A 122 1.91 -36.74 32.02
N GLN A 123 1.66 -35.83 31.09
CA GLN A 123 1.12 -36.18 29.80
C GLN A 123 2.28 -36.53 28.89
N THR A 124 2.33 -37.76 28.42
CA THR A 124 3.35 -38.22 27.46
C THR A 124 3.26 -37.42 26.17
N GLY A 125 4.40 -36.97 25.68
CA GLY A 125 4.48 -36.24 24.42
C GLY A 125 4.04 -37.11 23.25
N LYS A 126 3.27 -36.50 22.31
CA LYS A 126 2.88 -37.17 21.06
C LYS A 126 4.03 -37.22 20.07
N SER A 127 4.05 -38.24 19.24
CA SER A 127 5.00 -38.33 18.13
C SER A 127 4.70 -37.33 17.01
N LEU A 128 5.73 -37.02 16.23
CA LEU A 128 5.61 -36.17 15.03
C LEU A 128 4.52 -36.71 14.09
N GLY A 129 4.48 -38.03 13.85
CA GLY A 129 3.48 -38.65 12.98
C GLY A 129 2.04 -38.49 13.43
N GLU A 130 1.78 -38.45 14.76
CA GLU A 130 0.44 -38.23 15.30
C GLU A 130 -0.08 -36.79 15.14
N LEU A 131 0.81 -35.81 14.96
CA LEU A 131 0.46 -34.39 14.90
C LEU A 131 0.56 -33.82 13.50
N LEU A 132 1.43 -34.36 12.67
CA LEU A 132 1.85 -33.75 11.41
C LEU A 132 0.73 -33.74 10.36
N GLU A 133 -0.12 -34.75 10.34
CA GLU A 133 -1.28 -34.80 9.43
C GLU A 133 -2.21 -33.61 9.62
N ASP A 134 -2.55 -33.31 10.86
CA ASP A 134 -3.39 -32.16 11.20
C ASP A 134 -2.70 -30.83 10.87
N ILE A 135 -1.39 -30.72 11.14
CA ILE A 135 -0.59 -29.53 10.84
C ILE A 135 -0.59 -29.26 9.32
N ILE A 136 -0.32 -30.28 8.50
CA ILE A 136 -0.29 -30.10 7.03
C ILE A 136 -1.68 -29.77 6.50
N ASN A 137 -2.73 -30.47 6.94
CA ASN A 137 -4.10 -30.19 6.53
C ASN A 137 -4.53 -28.78 6.91
N ALA A 138 -4.15 -28.29 8.10
CA ALA A 138 -4.41 -26.91 8.51
C ALA A 138 -3.65 -25.90 7.64
N ALA A 139 -2.39 -26.17 7.31
CA ALA A 139 -1.59 -25.32 6.42
C ALA A 139 -2.21 -25.22 5.01
N VAL A 140 -2.62 -26.36 4.44
CA VAL A 140 -3.31 -26.42 3.14
C VAL A 140 -4.61 -25.59 3.13
N LYS A 141 -5.41 -25.67 4.20
CA LYS A 141 -6.66 -24.90 4.33
C LYS A 141 -6.46 -23.39 4.48
N LYS A 142 -5.34 -22.96 5.03
CA LYS A 142 -5.00 -21.55 5.24
C LYS A 142 -4.45 -20.85 3.99
N LEU A 143 -4.13 -21.61 2.92
CA LEU A 143 -3.58 -21.03 1.71
C LEU A 143 -4.52 -19.98 1.10
N PRO A 144 -4.00 -18.83 0.63
CA PRO A 144 -4.80 -17.76 0.04
C PRO A 144 -5.24 -18.13 -1.40
N ILE A 145 -6.12 -19.12 -1.51
CA ILE A 145 -6.61 -19.64 -2.79
C ILE A 145 -8.02 -19.10 -3.04
N PRO A 146 -8.24 -18.23 -4.06
CA PRO A 146 -9.56 -17.67 -4.33
C PRO A 146 -10.55 -18.69 -4.95
N LYS A 147 -10.04 -19.69 -5.66
CA LYS A 147 -10.84 -20.75 -6.30
C LYS A 147 -10.14 -22.09 -6.17
N VAL A 148 -10.90 -23.09 -5.76
CA VAL A 148 -10.47 -24.48 -5.68
C VAL A 148 -11.21 -25.32 -6.71
N MET A 149 -10.63 -26.46 -7.09
CA MET A 149 -11.24 -27.44 -7.98
C MET A 149 -11.20 -28.84 -7.34
N ARG A 150 -12.04 -29.73 -7.82
CA ARG A 150 -11.97 -31.17 -7.59
C ARG A 150 -11.40 -31.86 -8.82
N TRP A 151 -10.81 -33.01 -8.64
CA TRP A 151 -10.28 -33.83 -9.74
C TRP A 151 -10.58 -35.32 -9.55
N GLY A 152 -10.65 -36.05 -10.65
CA GLY A 152 -10.97 -37.46 -10.63
C GLY A 152 -12.33 -37.75 -9.96
N SER A 153 -12.39 -38.83 -9.19
CA SER A 153 -13.56 -39.22 -8.37
C SER A 153 -13.45 -38.74 -6.91
N SER A 154 -12.44 -37.96 -6.58
CA SER A 154 -12.13 -37.53 -5.22
C SER A 154 -13.09 -36.41 -4.76
N THR A 155 -13.31 -36.33 -3.45
CA THR A 155 -14.05 -35.24 -2.80
C THR A 155 -13.14 -34.12 -2.33
N PHE A 156 -11.82 -34.31 -2.40
CA PHE A 156 -10.83 -33.32 -2.00
C PHE A 156 -10.80 -32.13 -2.98
N THR A 157 -10.49 -30.98 -2.44
CA THR A 157 -10.40 -29.74 -3.21
C THR A 157 -9.04 -29.07 -2.98
N PHE A 158 -8.42 -28.60 -4.05
CA PHE A 158 -7.20 -27.82 -4.01
C PHE A 158 -7.15 -26.87 -5.22
N VAL A 159 -6.14 -26.02 -5.29
CA VAL A 159 -5.99 -25.07 -6.41
C VAL A 159 -5.71 -25.78 -7.74
N ARG A 160 -5.02 -26.92 -7.71
CA ARG A 160 -4.72 -27.81 -8.84
C ARG A 160 -4.68 -29.26 -8.35
N PRO A 161 -4.83 -30.27 -9.23
CA PRO A 161 -4.62 -31.67 -8.87
C PRO A 161 -3.27 -31.90 -8.22
N VAL A 162 -3.25 -32.71 -7.17
CA VAL A 162 -2.03 -33.12 -6.45
C VAL A 162 -1.74 -34.59 -6.77
N HIS A 163 -0.50 -34.89 -7.12
CA HIS A 163 -0.08 -36.22 -7.61
C HIS A 163 0.67 -37.04 -6.57
N SER A 164 1.53 -36.40 -5.76
CA SER A 164 2.28 -37.07 -4.72
C SER A 164 2.52 -36.17 -3.52
N LEU A 165 2.78 -36.82 -2.39
CA LEU A 165 3.12 -36.20 -1.12
C LEU A 165 4.43 -36.81 -0.61
N ILE A 166 5.44 -35.98 -0.40
CA ILE A 166 6.65 -36.37 0.36
C ILE A 166 6.53 -35.84 1.77
N VAL A 167 6.83 -36.69 2.76
CA VAL A 167 7.03 -36.26 4.13
C VAL A 167 8.20 -37.07 4.73
N LEU A 168 9.33 -36.38 4.92
CA LEU A 168 10.55 -37.00 5.47
C LEU A 168 10.99 -36.26 6.73
N HIS A 169 11.38 -37.03 7.75
CA HIS A 169 12.08 -36.54 8.93
C HIS A 169 13.51 -37.11 8.89
N GLY A 170 14.47 -36.28 8.48
CA GLY A 170 15.77 -36.79 8.08
C GLY A 170 15.67 -37.69 6.84
N GLY A 171 16.02 -38.96 6.99
CA GLY A 171 15.86 -39.96 5.93
C GLY A 171 14.60 -40.84 6.06
N ASP A 172 13.85 -40.70 7.15
CA ASP A 172 12.71 -41.57 7.46
C ASP A 172 11.38 -40.98 6.95
N ILE A 173 10.55 -41.85 6.36
CA ILE A 173 9.20 -41.45 5.93
C ILE A 173 8.30 -41.32 7.15
N VAL A 174 7.66 -40.15 7.32
CA VAL A 174 6.61 -39.97 8.31
C VAL A 174 5.28 -40.27 7.64
N ASN A 175 4.57 -41.30 8.09
CA ASN A 175 3.34 -41.76 7.50
C ASN A 175 2.17 -40.83 7.87
N VAL A 176 1.64 -40.09 6.91
CA VAL A 176 0.49 -39.21 7.02
C VAL A 176 -0.33 -39.26 5.74
N SER A 177 -1.60 -38.85 5.83
CA SER A 177 -2.52 -38.77 4.68
C SER A 177 -3.02 -37.34 4.47
N VAL A 178 -2.72 -36.74 3.33
CA VAL A 178 -3.15 -35.37 2.98
C VAL A 178 -3.75 -35.35 1.58
N LEU A 179 -4.91 -34.71 1.40
CA LEU A 179 -5.63 -34.64 0.13
C LEU A 179 -5.88 -36.04 -0.52
N GLY A 180 -6.03 -37.06 0.30
CA GLY A 180 -6.22 -38.45 -0.14
C GLY A 180 -4.95 -39.17 -0.60
N LEU A 181 -3.78 -38.57 -0.44
CA LEU A 181 -2.48 -39.14 -0.78
C LEU A 181 -1.75 -39.61 0.48
N GLN A 182 -1.15 -40.79 0.39
CA GLN A 182 -0.22 -41.28 1.41
C GLN A 182 1.16 -40.69 1.18
N SER A 183 1.82 -40.29 2.25
CA SER A 183 3.19 -39.81 2.20
C SER A 183 4.18 -40.87 1.75
N GLY A 184 5.20 -40.42 1.06
CA GLY A 184 6.32 -41.23 0.61
C GLY A 184 7.60 -40.43 0.53
N ASN A 185 8.52 -40.86 -0.30
CA ASN A 185 9.80 -40.20 -0.55
C ASN A 185 10.10 -40.05 -2.06
N LYS A 186 9.10 -40.26 -2.93
CA LYS A 186 9.25 -40.19 -4.38
C LYS A 186 8.55 -38.99 -4.97
N THR A 187 9.20 -38.37 -5.94
CA THR A 187 8.67 -37.24 -6.73
C THR A 187 9.05 -37.37 -8.19
N LEU A 188 8.64 -36.41 -9.00
CA LEU A 188 9.01 -36.29 -10.41
C LEU A 188 9.81 -35.02 -10.64
N GLY A 189 10.76 -35.06 -11.56
CA GLY A 189 11.48 -33.88 -12.01
C GLY A 189 10.78 -33.15 -13.15
N HIS A 190 11.57 -32.38 -13.91
CA HIS A 190 11.15 -31.68 -15.11
C HIS A 190 10.63 -32.65 -16.16
N ARG A 191 9.48 -32.33 -16.78
CA ARG A 191 8.78 -33.26 -17.71
C ARG A 191 9.63 -33.75 -18.88
N PHE A 192 10.57 -32.94 -19.36
CA PHE A 192 11.36 -33.23 -20.57
C PHE A 192 12.84 -33.45 -20.29
N LEU A 193 13.39 -32.86 -19.21
CA LEU A 193 14.82 -32.91 -18.89
C LEU A 193 15.18 -33.97 -17.86
N SER A 194 14.18 -34.56 -17.20
CA SER A 194 14.32 -35.63 -16.22
C SER A 194 13.50 -36.84 -16.65
N SER A 195 13.92 -38.02 -16.26
CA SER A 195 13.22 -39.28 -16.55
C SER A 195 12.95 -40.08 -15.29
N GLY A 196 11.72 -40.61 -15.17
CA GLY A 196 11.32 -41.49 -14.09
C GLY A 196 11.11 -40.78 -12.73
N GLU A 197 10.87 -41.59 -11.72
CA GLU A 197 10.72 -41.15 -10.34
C GLU A 197 12.06 -40.86 -9.69
N ILE A 198 12.09 -39.81 -8.89
CA ILE A 198 13.26 -39.42 -8.07
C ILE A 198 12.96 -39.79 -6.62
N THR A 199 13.83 -40.61 -6.03
CA THR A 199 13.74 -40.93 -4.61
C THR A 199 14.57 -39.95 -3.80
N ILE A 200 13.90 -39.12 -3.00
CA ILE A 200 14.58 -38.22 -2.07
C ILE A 200 15.14 -39.03 -0.89
N LYS A 201 16.44 -38.99 -0.74
CA LYS A 201 17.17 -39.83 0.24
C LYS A 201 17.10 -39.25 1.64
N ASN A 202 17.15 -37.94 1.75
CA ASN A 202 17.16 -37.24 3.02
C ASN A 202 16.55 -35.84 2.83
N ALA A 203 15.86 -35.34 3.84
CA ALA A 203 15.26 -34.02 3.84
C ALA A 203 16.26 -32.90 3.48
N ASP A 204 17.51 -32.97 4.00
CA ASP A 204 18.54 -31.96 3.74
C ASP A 204 19.02 -31.93 2.27
N SER A 205 18.95 -33.06 1.58
CA SER A 205 19.44 -33.19 0.20
C SER A 205 18.41 -32.80 -0.87
N TYR A 206 17.21 -32.40 -0.47
CA TYR A 206 16.08 -32.17 -1.37
C TYR A 206 16.40 -31.21 -2.52
N ALA A 207 16.80 -29.98 -2.22
CA ALA A 207 17.04 -28.97 -3.25
C ALA A 207 18.16 -29.39 -4.21
N ALA A 208 19.25 -29.97 -3.69
CA ALA A 208 20.36 -30.46 -4.50
C ALA A 208 19.91 -31.61 -5.44
N GLN A 209 19.17 -32.61 -4.91
CA GLN A 209 18.65 -33.71 -5.72
C GLN A 209 17.66 -33.21 -6.80
N MET A 210 16.79 -32.28 -6.47
CA MET A 210 15.87 -31.69 -7.44
C MET A 210 16.62 -30.96 -8.55
N ARG A 211 17.67 -30.24 -8.23
CA ARG A 211 18.49 -29.53 -9.22
C ARG A 211 19.29 -30.50 -10.10
N GLU A 212 19.99 -31.45 -9.50
CA GLU A 212 20.89 -32.35 -10.23
C GLU A 212 20.15 -33.43 -11.02
N GLN A 213 19.22 -34.12 -10.38
CA GLN A 213 18.51 -35.26 -10.97
C GLN A 213 17.17 -34.82 -11.60
N GLY A 214 16.48 -33.90 -10.93
CA GLY A 214 15.17 -33.43 -11.33
C GLY A 214 15.18 -32.35 -12.40
N LYS A 215 16.29 -31.66 -12.59
CA LYS A 215 16.34 -30.46 -13.46
C LYS A 215 15.25 -29.46 -13.08
N VAL A 216 15.12 -29.23 -11.78
CA VAL A 216 14.18 -28.27 -11.17
C VAL A 216 14.95 -27.43 -10.16
N GLU A 217 14.96 -26.12 -10.38
CA GLU A 217 15.35 -25.18 -9.35
C GLU A 217 14.13 -24.95 -8.43
N ALA A 218 14.13 -25.62 -7.29
CA ALA A 218 12.96 -25.64 -6.41
C ALA A 218 12.72 -24.29 -5.70
N SER A 219 13.81 -23.57 -5.37
CA SER A 219 13.74 -22.26 -4.71
C SER A 219 13.25 -21.20 -5.69
N PHE A 220 12.16 -20.52 -5.35
CA PHE A 220 11.66 -19.40 -6.16
C PHE A 220 12.70 -18.26 -6.23
N ALA A 221 13.30 -17.91 -5.09
CA ALA A 221 14.27 -16.82 -5.01
C ALA A 221 15.55 -17.12 -5.82
N GLU A 222 16.10 -18.34 -5.73
CA GLU A 222 17.29 -18.73 -6.50
C GLU A 222 16.99 -18.78 -8.00
N ARG A 223 15.83 -19.29 -8.38
CA ARG A 223 15.38 -19.32 -9.77
C ARG A 223 15.19 -17.92 -10.34
N LYS A 224 14.58 -17.00 -9.56
CA LYS A 224 14.43 -15.58 -9.92
C LYS A 224 15.79 -14.91 -10.11
N ALA A 225 16.71 -15.10 -9.18
CA ALA A 225 18.07 -14.56 -9.27
C ALA A 225 18.84 -15.08 -10.47
N ALA A 226 18.73 -16.38 -10.80
CA ALA A 226 19.34 -16.98 -11.97
C ALA A 226 18.80 -16.36 -13.27
N ILE A 227 17.48 -16.18 -13.38
CA ILE A 227 16.85 -15.51 -14.55
C ILE A 227 17.35 -14.07 -14.66
N GLN A 228 17.32 -13.30 -13.57
CA GLN A 228 17.75 -11.90 -13.56
C GLN A 228 19.21 -11.76 -13.98
N THR A 229 20.09 -12.62 -13.47
CA THR A 229 21.51 -12.63 -13.83
C THR A 229 21.68 -12.90 -15.32
N ALA A 230 21.02 -13.94 -15.84
CA ALA A 230 21.11 -14.30 -17.25
C ALA A 230 20.53 -13.22 -18.20
N LEU A 231 19.41 -12.57 -17.80
CA LEU A 231 18.85 -11.43 -18.53
C LEU A 231 19.86 -10.27 -18.62
N ASN A 232 20.46 -9.91 -17.48
CA ASN A 232 21.45 -8.82 -17.42
C ASN A 232 22.71 -9.13 -18.24
N GLU A 233 23.20 -10.36 -18.21
CA GLU A 233 24.36 -10.80 -19.00
C GLU A 233 24.08 -10.72 -20.50
N GLN A 234 22.91 -11.21 -20.96
CA GLN A 234 22.53 -11.14 -22.37
C GLN A 234 22.33 -9.70 -22.83
N ALA A 235 21.62 -8.88 -22.04
CA ALA A 235 21.44 -7.46 -22.35
C ALA A 235 22.79 -6.71 -22.39
N GLY A 236 23.70 -7.01 -21.46
CA GLY A 236 25.04 -6.41 -21.43
C GLY A 236 25.88 -6.72 -22.68
N ARG A 237 25.78 -7.93 -23.23
CA ARG A 237 26.44 -8.31 -24.50
C ARG A 237 25.96 -7.48 -25.68
N LEU A 238 24.74 -6.99 -25.62
CA LEU A 238 24.11 -6.17 -26.67
C LEU A 238 24.20 -4.66 -26.38
N ASN A 239 24.89 -4.25 -25.33
CA ASN A 239 24.90 -2.87 -24.83
C ASN A 239 23.47 -2.32 -24.63
N ALA A 240 22.57 -3.17 -24.15
CA ALA A 240 21.16 -2.88 -23.95
C ALA A 240 20.77 -2.95 -22.46
N THR A 241 19.59 -2.44 -22.15
CA THR A 241 18.91 -2.62 -20.88
C THR A 241 17.60 -3.37 -21.06
N VAL A 242 17.21 -4.19 -20.08
CA VAL A 242 15.96 -4.93 -20.11
C VAL A 242 14.81 -4.01 -19.67
N ALA A 243 13.80 -3.84 -20.51
CA ALA A 243 12.57 -3.16 -20.15
C ALA A 243 11.62 -4.15 -19.47
N ALA A 244 11.71 -4.26 -18.16
CA ALA A 244 10.80 -5.12 -17.39
C ALA A 244 10.64 -4.59 -15.97
N ASP A 245 9.45 -4.81 -15.40
CA ASP A 245 9.20 -4.62 -13.99
C ASP A 245 9.41 -5.93 -13.20
N GLU A 246 9.43 -5.83 -11.90
CA GLU A 246 9.60 -6.97 -11.02
C GLU A 246 8.44 -7.97 -11.12
N ALA A 247 7.23 -7.48 -11.42
CA ALA A 247 6.04 -8.32 -11.55
C ALA A 247 6.13 -9.27 -12.76
N LEU A 248 6.68 -8.81 -13.89
CA LEU A 248 6.95 -9.67 -15.05
C LEU A 248 7.99 -10.74 -14.71
N LEU A 249 9.07 -10.37 -14.03
CA LEU A 249 10.11 -11.30 -13.62
C LEU A 249 9.56 -12.37 -12.66
N ASP A 250 8.72 -11.99 -11.71
CA ASP A 250 8.05 -12.91 -10.78
C ASP A 250 7.12 -13.88 -11.53
N GLU A 251 6.32 -13.35 -12.47
CA GLU A 251 5.41 -14.18 -13.26
C GLU A 251 6.18 -15.19 -14.13
N VAL A 252 7.26 -14.76 -14.79
CA VAL A 252 8.10 -15.65 -15.60
C VAL A 252 8.82 -16.68 -14.75
N THR A 253 9.33 -16.28 -13.57
CA THR A 253 9.93 -17.20 -12.60
C THR A 253 8.94 -18.30 -12.19
N ALA A 254 7.65 -17.96 -12.09
CA ALA A 254 6.59 -18.90 -11.75
C ALA A 254 6.15 -19.81 -12.90
N LEU A 255 6.62 -19.57 -14.13
CA LEU A 255 6.25 -20.37 -15.31
C LEU A 255 7.31 -21.44 -15.67
N VAL A 256 8.51 -21.37 -15.12
CA VAL A 256 9.64 -22.24 -15.48
C VAL A 256 10.21 -22.96 -14.28
N GLU A 257 10.63 -24.20 -14.47
CA GLU A 257 11.33 -25.02 -13.47
C GLU A 257 12.86 -25.01 -13.70
N TRP A 258 13.28 -24.88 -14.99
CA TRP A 258 14.68 -24.87 -15.42
C TRP A 258 14.88 -23.75 -16.45
N PRO A 259 15.16 -22.52 -15.99
CA PRO A 259 15.18 -21.36 -16.86
C PRO A 259 16.39 -21.32 -17.79
N VAL A 260 16.17 -21.01 -19.05
CA VAL A 260 17.19 -20.72 -20.06
C VAL A 260 16.81 -19.43 -20.78
N VAL A 261 17.64 -18.42 -20.70
CA VAL A 261 17.42 -17.13 -21.37
C VAL A 261 17.95 -17.21 -22.81
N LEU A 262 17.09 -16.90 -23.77
CA LEU A 262 17.39 -16.90 -25.20
C LEU A 262 17.15 -15.51 -25.80
N GLU A 263 18.01 -15.11 -26.73
CA GLU A 263 17.84 -13.90 -27.54
C GLU A 263 17.03 -14.23 -28.78
N ALA A 264 16.11 -13.34 -29.15
CA ALA A 264 15.29 -13.40 -30.34
C ALA A 264 15.09 -12.00 -30.93
N GLY A 265 14.56 -11.92 -32.17
CA GLY A 265 14.37 -10.65 -32.86
C GLY A 265 13.06 -10.57 -33.61
N PHE A 266 12.79 -9.38 -34.13
CA PHE A 266 11.66 -9.11 -35.00
C PHE A 266 12.07 -8.09 -36.08
N GLU A 267 11.23 -7.96 -37.12
CA GLU A 267 11.52 -7.09 -38.25
C GLU A 267 11.53 -5.61 -37.87
N GLU A 268 12.54 -4.87 -38.31
CA GLU A 268 12.79 -3.48 -37.93
C GLU A 268 11.62 -2.53 -38.25
N HIS A 269 10.84 -2.83 -39.32
CA HIS A 269 9.71 -1.97 -39.71
C HIS A 269 8.64 -1.81 -38.61
N PHE A 270 8.51 -2.79 -37.71
CA PHE A 270 7.58 -2.67 -36.57
C PHE A 270 7.96 -1.54 -35.59
N LEU A 271 9.23 -1.12 -35.57
CA LEU A 271 9.66 0.01 -34.75
C LEU A 271 9.03 1.37 -35.14
N ALA A 272 8.30 1.41 -36.26
CA ALA A 272 7.47 2.56 -36.61
C ALA A 272 6.20 2.71 -35.72
N VAL A 273 5.80 1.64 -35.06
CA VAL A 273 4.73 1.66 -34.03
C VAL A 273 5.31 2.21 -32.73
N PRO A 274 4.55 3.01 -31.96
CA PRO A 274 5.01 3.48 -30.64
C PRO A 274 5.57 2.35 -29.79
N GLN A 275 6.74 2.58 -29.23
CA GLN A 275 7.46 1.51 -28.49
C GLN A 275 6.67 0.98 -27.31
N GLU A 276 5.85 1.81 -26.64
CA GLU A 276 5.02 1.41 -25.52
C GLU A 276 4.00 0.33 -25.92
N CYS A 277 3.48 0.40 -27.14
CA CYS A 277 2.59 -0.63 -27.69
C CYS A 277 3.31 -1.96 -27.88
N LEU A 278 4.52 -1.90 -28.47
CA LEU A 278 5.33 -3.10 -28.75
C LEU A 278 5.82 -3.74 -27.44
N ILE A 279 6.29 -2.93 -26.50
CA ILE A 279 6.72 -3.37 -25.15
C ILE A 279 5.56 -4.07 -24.45
N LEU A 280 4.39 -3.44 -24.40
CA LEU A 280 3.21 -4.00 -23.75
C LEU A 280 2.78 -5.33 -24.39
N THR A 281 2.76 -5.38 -25.73
CA THR A 281 2.45 -6.60 -26.49
C THR A 281 3.41 -7.74 -26.12
N MET A 282 4.71 -7.48 -26.07
CA MET A 282 5.71 -8.47 -25.70
C MET A 282 5.56 -8.95 -24.26
N GLN A 283 5.35 -8.04 -23.32
CA GLN A 283 5.28 -8.34 -21.89
C GLN A 283 3.96 -9.01 -21.49
N GLN A 284 2.84 -8.48 -21.92
CA GLN A 284 1.54 -8.99 -21.46
C GLN A 284 1.15 -10.28 -22.18
N ASN A 285 1.31 -10.34 -23.49
CA ASN A 285 0.82 -11.47 -24.27
C ASN A 285 1.78 -12.65 -24.25
N GLN A 286 3.10 -12.38 -24.29
CA GLN A 286 4.11 -13.40 -24.49
C GLN A 286 5.11 -13.55 -23.34
N LYS A 287 5.08 -12.67 -22.34
CA LYS A 287 6.00 -12.68 -21.19
C LYS A 287 7.48 -12.54 -21.61
N TYR A 288 7.73 -11.79 -22.70
CA TYR A 288 9.07 -11.50 -23.17
C TYR A 288 9.63 -10.24 -22.51
N PHE A 289 10.95 -10.11 -22.58
CA PHE A 289 11.74 -9.02 -22.01
C PHE A 289 12.30 -8.16 -23.15
N PRO A 290 11.62 -7.04 -23.52
CA PRO A 290 12.11 -6.13 -24.54
C PRO A 290 13.44 -5.51 -24.16
N LEU A 291 14.26 -5.21 -25.15
CA LEU A 291 15.57 -4.57 -24.98
C LEU A 291 15.52 -3.11 -25.45
N LEU A 292 16.04 -2.23 -24.60
CA LEU A 292 16.21 -0.81 -24.90
C LEU A 292 17.70 -0.50 -25.13
N ASP A 293 17.98 0.37 -26.08
CA ASP A 293 19.31 0.92 -26.26
C ASP A 293 19.69 1.91 -25.14
N GLN A 294 20.89 2.48 -25.20
CA GLN A 294 21.39 3.43 -24.20
C GLN A 294 20.61 4.76 -24.15
N ASN A 295 19.80 5.05 -25.17
CA ASN A 295 18.93 6.23 -25.24
C ASN A 295 17.48 5.92 -24.80
N GLY A 296 17.21 4.72 -24.31
CA GLY A 296 15.88 4.27 -23.90
C GLY A 296 14.95 3.95 -25.08
N LYS A 297 15.47 3.76 -26.30
CA LYS A 297 14.68 3.37 -27.45
C LYS A 297 14.63 1.84 -27.58
N LEU A 298 13.45 1.35 -27.94
CA LEU A 298 13.24 -0.07 -28.18
C LEU A 298 14.11 -0.55 -29.34
N MET A 299 14.85 -1.63 -29.10
CA MET A 299 15.58 -2.37 -30.12
C MET A 299 14.65 -3.42 -30.74
N ASN A 300 14.94 -3.83 -31.99
CA ASN A 300 14.23 -4.97 -32.61
C ASN A 300 14.75 -6.33 -32.10
N ARG A 301 15.06 -6.39 -30.81
CA ARG A 301 15.56 -7.55 -30.07
C ARG A 301 14.82 -7.69 -28.76
N PHE A 302 14.63 -8.90 -28.31
CA PHE A 302 14.04 -9.23 -27.03
C PHE A 302 14.67 -10.49 -26.45
N LEU A 303 14.50 -10.68 -25.16
CA LEU A 303 14.86 -11.91 -24.46
C LEU A 303 13.60 -12.67 -24.09
N LEU A 304 13.69 -13.98 -24.16
CA LEU A 304 12.66 -14.90 -23.68
C LEU A 304 13.27 -15.91 -22.70
N VAL A 305 12.48 -16.42 -21.78
CA VAL A 305 12.88 -17.47 -20.84
C VAL A 305 12.22 -18.76 -21.24
N SER A 306 13.02 -19.70 -21.71
CA SER A 306 12.60 -21.07 -22.02
C SER A 306 12.65 -21.93 -20.77
N ASN A 307 11.69 -22.85 -20.63
CA ASN A 307 11.73 -23.93 -19.63
C ASN A 307 12.42 -25.18 -20.15
N LEU A 308 13.12 -25.09 -21.27
CA LEU A 308 13.78 -26.22 -21.90
C LEU A 308 15.20 -25.84 -22.31
N GLN A 309 16.17 -26.63 -21.85
CA GLN A 309 17.55 -26.58 -22.31
C GLN A 309 17.74 -27.57 -23.45
N THR A 310 18.28 -27.09 -24.56
CA THR A 310 18.60 -27.90 -25.74
C THR A 310 19.92 -27.47 -26.33
N GLU A 311 20.60 -28.37 -27.09
CA GLU A 311 21.82 -28.05 -27.80
C GLU A 311 21.58 -27.08 -28.97
N ASP A 312 20.43 -27.19 -29.63
CA ASP A 312 20.01 -26.28 -30.69
C ASP A 312 18.68 -25.59 -30.29
N PRO A 313 18.72 -24.33 -29.84
CA PRO A 313 17.54 -23.55 -29.49
C PRO A 313 16.83 -22.91 -30.69
N SER A 314 17.31 -23.09 -31.91
CA SER A 314 16.81 -22.37 -33.10
C SER A 314 15.30 -22.53 -33.31
N HIS A 315 14.75 -23.73 -33.07
CA HIS A 315 13.31 -23.98 -33.21
C HIS A 315 12.49 -23.25 -32.14
N ILE A 316 13.02 -23.11 -30.93
CA ILE A 316 12.37 -22.36 -29.83
C ILE A 316 12.37 -20.88 -30.23
N ILE A 317 13.50 -20.33 -30.64
CA ILE A 317 13.65 -18.93 -31.06
C ILE A 317 12.68 -18.61 -32.19
N GLN A 318 12.76 -19.35 -33.33
CA GLN A 318 11.92 -19.15 -34.51
C GLN A 318 10.42 -19.29 -34.19
N GLY A 319 10.04 -20.24 -33.30
CA GLY A 319 8.67 -20.41 -32.85
C GLY A 319 8.14 -19.16 -32.13
N ASN A 320 8.94 -18.61 -31.22
CA ASN A 320 8.58 -17.43 -30.47
C ASN A 320 8.59 -16.15 -31.34
N GLU A 321 9.56 -15.99 -32.25
CA GLU A 321 9.57 -14.90 -33.23
C GLU A 321 8.34 -14.92 -34.15
N ARG A 322 7.88 -16.09 -34.56
CA ARG A 322 6.67 -16.23 -35.39
C ARG A 322 5.41 -15.80 -34.62
N VAL A 323 5.28 -16.21 -33.37
CA VAL A 323 4.15 -15.80 -32.52
C VAL A 323 4.18 -14.30 -32.28
N LEU A 324 5.35 -13.75 -31.95
CA LEU A 324 5.49 -12.31 -31.75
C LEU A 324 5.16 -11.51 -33.01
N ARG A 325 5.65 -11.93 -34.16
CA ARG A 325 5.37 -11.26 -35.45
C ARG A 325 3.87 -11.10 -35.71
N ALA A 326 3.07 -12.13 -35.42
CA ALA A 326 1.63 -12.04 -35.57
C ALA A 326 1.04 -10.95 -34.67
N ARG A 327 1.48 -10.89 -33.42
CA ARG A 327 1.02 -9.87 -32.46
C ARG A 327 1.47 -8.45 -32.80
N LEU A 328 2.71 -8.30 -33.28
CA LEU A 328 3.21 -6.99 -33.72
C LEU A 328 2.49 -6.53 -35.01
N SER A 329 2.12 -7.45 -35.89
CA SER A 329 1.30 -7.13 -37.06
C SER A 329 -0.10 -6.64 -36.70
N ASP A 330 -0.73 -7.21 -35.66
CA ASP A 330 -1.99 -6.71 -35.11
C ASP A 330 -1.84 -5.29 -34.56
N ALA A 331 -0.81 -5.04 -33.75
CA ALA A 331 -0.52 -3.71 -33.22
C ALA A 331 -0.25 -2.67 -34.33
N GLU A 332 0.54 -3.03 -35.33
CA GLU A 332 0.79 -2.16 -36.50
C GLU A 332 -0.50 -1.87 -37.27
N PHE A 333 -1.35 -2.86 -37.44
CA PHE A 333 -2.65 -2.69 -38.08
C PHE A 333 -3.54 -1.70 -37.34
N PHE A 334 -3.71 -1.87 -36.01
CA PHE A 334 -4.51 -0.95 -35.20
C PHE A 334 -3.94 0.47 -35.25
N TYR A 335 -2.63 0.62 -35.12
CA TYR A 335 -1.98 1.92 -35.19
C TYR A 335 -2.24 2.63 -36.53
N LYS A 336 -2.10 1.91 -37.66
CA LYS A 336 -2.39 2.43 -39.00
C LYS A 336 -3.87 2.75 -39.21
N GLN A 337 -4.79 1.96 -38.62
CA GLN A 337 -6.22 2.25 -38.69
C GLN A 337 -6.58 3.53 -37.91
N ASP A 338 -6.00 3.68 -36.72
CA ASP A 338 -6.25 4.85 -35.90
C ASP A 338 -5.79 6.16 -36.53
N GLN A 339 -4.69 6.14 -37.31
CA GLN A 339 -4.18 7.30 -38.03
C GLN A 339 -5.10 7.81 -39.16
N LYS A 340 -6.12 7.05 -39.55
CA LYS A 340 -7.06 7.47 -40.61
C LYS A 340 -8.06 8.54 -40.15
N ALA A 341 -8.17 8.77 -38.84
CA ALA A 341 -9.09 9.72 -38.24
C ALA A 341 -8.42 10.48 -37.09
N THR A 342 -8.62 11.79 -37.04
CA THR A 342 -8.05 12.63 -35.98
C THR A 342 -8.73 12.39 -34.62
N LEU A 343 -8.08 12.75 -33.51
CA LEU A 343 -8.68 12.74 -32.19
C LEU A 343 -9.96 13.59 -32.13
N GLU A 344 -9.94 14.78 -32.73
CA GLU A 344 -11.10 15.65 -32.81
C GLU A 344 -12.30 14.98 -33.49
N SER A 345 -12.08 14.25 -34.58
CA SER A 345 -13.14 13.57 -35.30
C SER A 345 -13.75 12.38 -34.54
N ARG A 346 -13.10 11.93 -33.48
CA ARG A 346 -13.57 10.83 -32.61
C ARG A 346 -14.45 11.29 -31.46
N LEU A 347 -14.44 12.59 -31.12
CA LEU A 347 -15.19 13.14 -29.97
C LEU A 347 -16.69 12.79 -29.98
N PRO A 348 -17.41 12.82 -31.13
CA PRO A 348 -18.83 12.44 -31.14
C PRO A 348 -19.10 11.00 -30.62
N LYS A 349 -18.16 10.07 -30.80
CA LYS A 349 -18.30 8.69 -30.31
C LYS A 349 -18.28 8.59 -28.79
N LEU A 350 -17.70 9.57 -28.08
CA LEU A 350 -17.64 9.59 -26.63
C LEU A 350 -19.00 9.79 -25.97
N SER A 351 -20.02 10.26 -26.71
CA SER A 351 -21.39 10.34 -26.22
C SER A 351 -22.00 8.96 -25.93
N SER A 352 -21.53 7.92 -26.60
CA SER A 352 -21.94 6.53 -26.37
C SER A 352 -21.10 5.80 -25.31
N VAL A 353 -19.99 6.39 -24.86
CA VAL A 353 -19.14 5.82 -23.81
C VAL A 353 -19.63 6.29 -22.45
N VAL A 354 -20.26 5.40 -21.70
CA VAL A 354 -20.76 5.74 -20.37
C VAL A 354 -19.60 5.96 -19.41
N TYR A 355 -19.52 7.16 -18.82
CA TYR A 355 -18.62 7.43 -17.70
C TYR A 355 -19.21 6.89 -16.40
N HIS A 356 -20.42 7.33 -16.09
CA HIS A 356 -21.19 6.78 -14.98
C HIS A 356 -22.69 7.05 -15.21
N ASN A 357 -23.55 6.07 -14.91
CA ASN A 357 -24.99 6.13 -15.21
C ASN A 357 -25.74 7.36 -14.67
N LYS A 358 -25.26 7.95 -13.57
CA LYS A 358 -25.86 9.13 -12.95
C LYS A 358 -25.27 10.46 -13.41
N ILE A 359 -24.02 10.49 -13.85
CA ILE A 359 -23.31 11.73 -14.20
C ILE A 359 -22.88 11.78 -15.67
N GLY A 360 -23.38 10.85 -16.48
CA GLY A 360 -23.37 10.94 -17.92
C GLY A 360 -22.25 10.20 -18.62
N SER A 361 -22.03 10.58 -19.87
CA SER A 361 -21.07 10.03 -20.82
C SER A 361 -19.69 10.68 -20.69
N GLN A 362 -18.69 10.10 -21.39
CA GLN A 362 -17.36 10.73 -21.53
C GLN A 362 -17.41 12.06 -22.29
N ALA A 363 -18.37 12.25 -23.20
CA ALA A 363 -18.54 13.52 -23.89
C ALA A 363 -18.95 14.65 -22.91
N GLU A 364 -19.96 14.40 -22.05
CA GLU A 364 -20.36 15.35 -21.01
C GLU A 364 -19.24 15.61 -19.99
N ARG A 365 -18.46 14.57 -19.66
CA ARG A 365 -17.28 14.72 -18.81
C ARG A 365 -16.25 15.66 -19.41
N ILE A 366 -15.93 15.51 -20.70
CA ILE A 366 -14.98 16.39 -21.40
C ILE A 366 -15.40 17.86 -21.32
N GLU A 367 -16.68 18.18 -21.47
CA GLU A 367 -17.16 19.55 -21.35
C GLU A 367 -16.84 20.13 -19.96
N ARG A 368 -17.06 19.35 -18.91
CA ARG A 368 -16.69 19.75 -17.54
C ARG A 368 -15.17 19.91 -17.40
N LEU A 369 -14.38 18.97 -17.91
CA LEU A 369 -12.92 19.03 -17.84
C LEU A 369 -12.34 20.27 -18.52
N GLN A 370 -12.88 20.68 -19.68
CA GLN A 370 -12.46 21.89 -20.40
C GLN A 370 -12.64 23.15 -19.52
N SER A 371 -13.81 23.30 -18.93
CA SER A 371 -14.12 24.42 -18.06
C SER A 371 -13.22 24.48 -16.82
N ILE A 372 -13.05 23.36 -16.14
CA ILE A 372 -12.22 23.26 -14.92
C ILE A 372 -10.75 23.50 -15.26
N ALA A 373 -10.23 22.85 -16.32
CA ALA A 373 -8.83 22.99 -16.74
C ALA A 373 -8.48 24.43 -17.16
N ALA A 374 -9.35 25.08 -17.90
CA ALA A 374 -9.17 26.50 -18.30
C ALA A 374 -9.13 27.43 -17.07
N HIS A 375 -10.00 27.18 -16.09
CA HIS A 375 -10.01 27.95 -14.83
C HIS A 375 -8.70 27.76 -14.05
N ILE A 376 -8.26 26.52 -13.87
CA ILE A 376 -7.03 26.22 -13.15
C ILE A 376 -5.80 26.78 -13.90
N ALA A 377 -5.74 26.66 -15.22
CA ALA A 377 -4.64 27.20 -16.01
C ALA A 377 -4.50 28.71 -15.84
N LYS A 378 -5.62 29.46 -15.85
CA LYS A 378 -5.61 30.89 -15.55
C LYS A 378 -5.08 31.21 -14.16
N ALA A 379 -5.49 30.45 -13.15
CA ALA A 379 -5.02 30.62 -11.78
C ALA A 379 -3.52 30.30 -11.64
N LEU A 380 -2.99 29.39 -12.44
CA LEU A 380 -1.55 29.04 -12.52
C LEU A 380 -0.73 30.04 -13.37
N GLY A 381 -1.38 30.98 -14.07
CA GLY A 381 -0.73 31.84 -15.06
C GLY A 381 -0.17 31.03 -16.24
N ALA A 382 -0.93 30.02 -16.69
CA ALA A 382 -0.64 29.19 -17.85
C ALA A 382 -1.59 29.50 -19.03
N ASP A 383 -1.31 28.90 -20.19
CA ASP A 383 -2.19 29.04 -21.36
C ASP A 383 -3.50 28.26 -21.15
N ALA A 384 -4.58 29.02 -20.88
CA ALA A 384 -5.90 28.47 -20.68
C ALA A 384 -6.50 27.82 -21.94
N ALA A 385 -6.18 28.34 -23.12
CA ALA A 385 -6.66 27.77 -24.38
C ALA A 385 -5.97 26.40 -24.66
N ALA A 386 -4.68 26.30 -24.37
CA ALA A 386 -3.95 25.02 -24.46
C ALA A 386 -4.49 23.99 -23.46
N ALA A 387 -4.79 24.40 -22.22
CA ALA A 387 -5.37 23.50 -21.21
C ALA A 387 -6.78 23.03 -21.59
N GLU A 388 -7.62 23.93 -22.09
CA GLU A 388 -8.94 23.62 -22.61
C GLU A 388 -8.87 22.65 -23.80
N ARG A 389 -7.94 22.90 -24.74
CA ARG A 389 -7.72 22.04 -25.91
C ARG A 389 -7.24 20.64 -25.49
N ALA A 390 -6.27 20.55 -24.58
CA ALA A 390 -5.79 19.29 -24.05
C ALA A 390 -6.90 18.52 -23.32
N ALA A 391 -7.69 19.18 -22.48
CA ALA A 391 -8.84 18.58 -21.80
C ALA A 391 -9.89 18.05 -22.79
N ARG A 392 -10.16 18.79 -23.88
CA ARG A 392 -11.08 18.38 -24.94
C ARG A 392 -10.67 17.08 -25.60
N LEU A 393 -9.38 16.89 -25.84
CA LEU A 393 -8.84 15.72 -26.54
C LEU A 393 -8.43 14.58 -25.60
N ALA A 394 -8.34 14.83 -24.31
CA ALA A 394 -7.74 13.94 -23.31
C ALA A 394 -8.36 12.53 -23.24
N LYS A 395 -9.63 12.38 -23.61
CA LYS A 395 -10.34 11.10 -23.59
C LYS A 395 -10.66 10.54 -24.98
N ALA A 396 -10.22 11.22 -26.05
CA ALA A 396 -10.55 10.83 -27.42
C ALA A 396 -9.89 9.49 -27.83
N ASP A 397 -8.76 9.14 -27.24
CA ASP A 397 -8.07 7.87 -27.50
C ASP A 397 -8.80 6.64 -26.94
N LEU A 398 -9.75 6.81 -26.00
CA LEU A 398 -10.57 5.71 -25.46
C LEU A 398 -11.43 5.00 -26.54
N VAL A 399 -11.68 5.66 -27.68
CA VAL A 399 -12.42 5.10 -28.80
C VAL A 399 -11.55 4.77 -30.00
N THR A 400 -10.25 4.62 -29.80
CA THR A 400 -9.30 4.11 -30.79
C THR A 400 -9.21 2.58 -30.71
N GLU A 401 -8.80 1.94 -31.81
CA GLU A 401 -8.62 0.49 -31.86
C GLU A 401 -7.48 0.06 -30.92
N MET A 402 -6.40 0.84 -30.87
CA MET A 402 -5.24 0.54 -30.04
C MET A 402 -5.58 0.54 -28.54
N VAL A 403 -6.29 1.55 -28.06
CA VAL A 403 -6.71 1.62 -26.64
C VAL A 403 -7.84 0.62 -26.33
N GLY A 404 -8.65 0.28 -27.33
CA GLY A 404 -9.62 -0.79 -27.22
C GLY A 404 -8.99 -2.16 -26.95
N GLU A 405 -7.88 -2.46 -27.61
CA GLU A 405 -7.10 -3.69 -27.43
C GLU A 405 -6.19 -3.60 -26.18
N PHE A 406 -5.57 -2.45 -25.95
CA PHE A 406 -4.64 -2.20 -24.85
C PHE A 406 -5.09 -0.99 -24.00
N PRO A 407 -6.03 -1.19 -23.06
CA PRO A 407 -6.55 -0.10 -22.21
C PRO A 407 -5.48 0.64 -21.39
N GLU A 408 -4.36 -0.02 -21.10
CA GLU A 408 -3.23 0.56 -20.37
C GLU A 408 -2.51 1.66 -21.15
N LEU A 409 -2.70 1.72 -22.46
CA LEU A 409 -2.10 2.74 -23.33
C LEU A 409 -2.93 4.02 -23.43
N GLN A 410 -4.07 4.12 -22.69
CA GLN A 410 -4.84 5.35 -22.64
C GLN A 410 -3.97 6.52 -22.13
N GLY A 411 -4.10 7.67 -22.76
CA GLY A 411 -3.23 8.82 -22.56
C GLY A 411 -1.95 8.77 -23.37
N THR A 412 -1.18 7.69 -23.32
CA THR A 412 0.03 7.50 -24.13
C THR A 412 -0.29 7.53 -25.62
N MET A 413 -1.30 6.79 -26.05
CA MET A 413 -1.75 6.82 -27.44
C MET A 413 -2.36 8.16 -27.81
N GLY A 414 -3.10 8.79 -26.89
CA GLY A 414 -3.61 10.14 -27.04
C GLY A 414 -2.51 11.14 -27.40
N LYS A 415 -1.34 11.07 -26.73
CA LYS A 415 -0.17 11.87 -27.03
C LYS A 415 0.35 11.65 -28.44
N TYR A 416 0.56 10.38 -28.82
CA TYR A 416 1.06 10.06 -30.16
C TYR A 416 0.12 10.55 -31.27
N TYR A 417 -1.18 10.33 -31.11
CA TYR A 417 -2.17 10.78 -32.09
C TYR A 417 -2.32 12.30 -32.11
N ALA A 418 -2.23 12.99 -30.96
CA ALA A 418 -2.22 14.45 -30.92
C ALA A 418 -1.04 15.05 -31.71
N ARG A 419 0.16 14.48 -31.57
CA ARG A 419 1.33 14.87 -32.36
C ARG A 419 1.11 14.66 -33.87
N LEU A 420 0.53 13.54 -34.27
CA LEU A 420 0.22 13.23 -35.67
C LEU A 420 -0.86 14.16 -36.22
N ASP A 421 -1.81 14.60 -35.39
CA ASP A 421 -2.85 15.55 -35.75
C ASP A 421 -2.34 17.01 -35.81
N GLY A 422 -1.08 17.27 -35.44
CA GLY A 422 -0.44 18.60 -35.49
C GLY A 422 -0.69 19.47 -34.24
N GLU A 423 -1.11 18.88 -33.13
CA GLU A 423 -1.19 19.58 -31.85
C GLU A 423 0.20 19.94 -31.34
N THR A 424 0.28 20.99 -30.49
CA THR A 424 1.56 21.38 -29.87
C THR A 424 2.06 20.30 -28.90
N GLU A 425 3.36 20.26 -28.67
CA GLU A 425 3.97 19.30 -27.72
C GLU A 425 3.38 19.46 -26.31
N GLU A 426 3.12 20.70 -25.87
CA GLU A 426 2.51 20.99 -24.57
C GLU A 426 1.11 20.38 -24.44
N ILE A 427 0.31 20.42 -25.51
CA ILE A 427 -1.03 19.80 -25.54
C ILE A 427 -0.89 18.27 -25.55
N ALA A 428 0.00 17.73 -26.37
CA ALA A 428 0.22 16.30 -26.47
C ALA A 428 0.70 15.70 -25.13
N GLU A 429 1.65 16.33 -24.47
CA GLU A 429 2.13 15.94 -23.15
C GLU A 429 1.03 16.03 -22.09
N ALA A 430 0.20 17.09 -22.11
CA ALA A 430 -0.91 17.24 -21.18
C ALA A 430 -1.97 16.14 -21.36
N ILE A 431 -2.21 15.69 -22.61
CA ILE A 431 -3.11 14.56 -22.91
C ILE A 431 -2.60 13.26 -22.25
N GLU A 432 -1.32 12.97 -22.29
CA GLU A 432 -0.79 11.80 -21.59
C GLU A 432 -0.79 11.97 -20.07
N GLN A 433 -0.29 13.11 -19.61
CA GLN A 433 0.04 13.33 -18.20
C GLN A 433 -1.16 13.68 -17.33
N HIS A 434 -2.37 13.90 -17.90
CA HIS A 434 -3.56 14.16 -17.08
C HIS A 434 -3.95 12.97 -16.19
N TYR A 435 -3.49 11.78 -16.48
CA TYR A 435 -3.64 10.63 -15.59
C TYR A 435 -2.69 10.63 -14.39
N GLN A 436 -1.59 11.39 -14.47
CA GLN A 436 -0.60 11.47 -13.39
C GLN A 436 -1.09 12.32 -12.20
N PRO A 437 -0.66 12.00 -10.96
CA PRO A 437 -0.06 10.74 -10.58
C PRO A 437 -1.11 9.61 -10.58
N ARG A 438 -0.74 8.43 -11.06
CA ARG A 438 -1.61 7.24 -11.13
C ARG A 438 -1.63 6.46 -9.81
N PHE A 439 -0.53 6.54 -9.05
CA PHE A 439 -0.33 5.86 -7.76
C PHE A 439 0.56 6.71 -6.84
N ALA A 440 0.78 6.28 -5.59
CA ALA A 440 1.45 7.08 -4.57
C ALA A 440 2.89 7.51 -4.93
N GLY A 441 3.66 6.68 -5.62
CA GLY A 441 5.04 6.96 -6.04
C GLY A 441 5.19 7.50 -7.47
N ASP A 442 4.08 7.70 -8.20
CA ASP A 442 4.13 8.14 -9.59
C ASP A 442 4.62 9.59 -9.74
N ASN A 443 5.16 9.93 -10.91
CA ASN A 443 5.55 11.27 -11.23
C ASN A 443 4.35 12.22 -11.26
N LEU A 444 4.58 13.48 -10.94
CA LEU A 444 3.60 14.53 -11.14
C LEU A 444 3.65 15.02 -12.59
N PRO A 445 2.54 15.61 -13.11
CA PRO A 445 2.55 16.22 -14.43
C PRO A 445 3.63 17.29 -14.56
N ASN A 446 4.30 17.33 -15.69
CA ASN A 446 5.33 18.31 -15.98
C ASN A 446 4.73 19.54 -16.68
N GLY A 447 4.94 20.69 -16.10
CA GLY A 447 4.41 21.96 -16.62
C GLY A 447 2.98 22.27 -16.16
N LYS A 448 2.63 23.54 -16.26
CA LYS A 448 1.39 24.09 -15.69
C LYS A 448 0.14 23.66 -16.47
N VAL A 449 0.23 23.51 -17.79
CA VAL A 449 -0.89 23.05 -18.63
C VAL A 449 -1.24 21.59 -18.29
N ALA A 450 -0.26 20.71 -18.26
CA ALA A 450 -0.49 19.32 -17.89
C ALA A 450 -1.02 19.19 -16.45
N THR A 451 -0.49 19.97 -15.50
CA THR A 451 -1.00 20.03 -14.13
C THR A 451 -2.45 20.50 -14.06
N ALA A 452 -2.82 21.52 -14.85
CA ALA A 452 -4.20 22.01 -14.87
C ALA A 452 -5.18 20.93 -15.34
N VAL A 453 -4.84 20.19 -16.39
CA VAL A 453 -5.69 19.10 -16.91
C VAL A 453 -5.75 17.91 -15.94
N ALA A 454 -4.63 17.56 -15.31
CA ALA A 454 -4.59 16.49 -14.32
C ALA A 454 -5.41 16.82 -13.05
N LEU A 455 -5.32 18.06 -12.57
CA LEU A 455 -6.16 18.56 -11.48
C LEU A 455 -7.65 18.53 -11.86
N ALA A 456 -7.99 18.98 -13.07
CA ALA A 456 -9.37 18.97 -13.57
C ALA A 456 -9.94 17.54 -13.58
N ASP A 457 -9.21 16.57 -14.13
CA ASP A 457 -9.64 15.18 -14.21
C ASP A 457 -9.90 14.57 -12.83
N LYS A 458 -9.00 14.80 -11.87
CA LYS A 458 -9.12 14.26 -10.51
C LYS A 458 -10.17 14.97 -9.66
N LEU A 459 -10.31 16.29 -9.80
CA LEU A 459 -11.32 17.08 -9.10
C LEU A 459 -12.73 16.73 -9.61
N GLU A 460 -12.90 16.63 -10.93
CA GLU A 460 -14.17 16.22 -11.54
C GLU A 460 -14.60 14.84 -11.04
N THR A 461 -13.67 13.90 -11.01
CA THR A 461 -13.93 12.53 -10.49
C THR A 461 -14.28 12.58 -9.01
N LEU A 462 -13.48 13.25 -8.18
CA LEU A 462 -13.70 13.32 -6.73
C LEU A 462 -15.07 13.94 -6.42
N VAL A 463 -15.36 15.11 -6.97
CA VAL A 463 -16.57 15.86 -6.68
C VAL A 463 -17.80 15.18 -7.27
N GLY A 464 -17.72 14.70 -8.53
CA GLY A 464 -18.84 14.05 -9.21
C GLY A 464 -19.27 12.74 -8.56
N ILE A 465 -18.31 11.86 -8.29
CA ILE A 465 -18.61 10.55 -7.68
C ILE A 465 -19.06 10.70 -6.22
N TRP A 466 -18.41 11.60 -5.46
CA TRP A 466 -18.84 11.92 -4.10
C TRP A 466 -20.26 12.49 -4.07
N GLY A 467 -20.52 13.45 -4.95
CA GLY A 467 -21.79 14.17 -5.01
C GLY A 467 -23.02 13.31 -5.34
N ILE A 468 -22.82 12.17 -6.00
CA ILE A 468 -23.88 11.17 -6.23
C ILE A 468 -23.98 10.11 -5.12
N GLY A 469 -23.27 10.29 -4.00
CA GLY A 469 -23.34 9.45 -2.80
C GLY A 469 -22.44 8.21 -2.81
N LEU A 470 -21.49 8.10 -3.73
CA LEU A 470 -20.54 6.98 -3.79
C LEU A 470 -19.26 7.31 -3.04
N ILE A 471 -19.38 7.33 -1.71
CA ILE A 471 -18.33 7.73 -0.77
C ILE A 471 -17.48 6.49 -0.38
N PRO A 472 -16.15 6.61 -0.29
CA PRO A 472 -15.30 5.53 0.19
C PRO A 472 -15.62 5.13 1.63
N THR A 473 -15.78 3.81 1.90
CA THR A 473 -16.08 3.28 3.24
C THR A 473 -15.13 2.15 3.61
N GLY A 474 -14.51 2.19 4.80
CA GLY A 474 -13.53 1.19 5.23
C GLY A 474 -12.48 0.95 4.15
N ASP A 475 -12.26 -0.29 3.73
CA ASP A 475 -11.31 -0.64 2.67
C ASP A 475 -11.89 -0.51 1.24
N LYS A 476 -13.19 -0.20 1.11
CA LYS A 476 -13.86 -0.12 -0.19
C LYS A 476 -13.75 1.28 -0.78
N ASP A 477 -13.11 1.37 -1.94
CA ASP A 477 -12.97 2.59 -2.74
C ASP A 477 -12.96 2.23 -4.25
N PRO A 478 -14.11 1.81 -4.81
CA PRO A 478 -14.18 1.29 -6.18
C PRO A 478 -13.84 2.34 -7.25
N TYR A 479 -13.96 3.62 -6.92
CA TYR A 479 -13.64 4.73 -7.83
C TYR A 479 -12.30 5.40 -7.53
N ALA A 480 -11.52 4.84 -6.62
CA ALA A 480 -10.20 5.33 -6.24
C ALA A 480 -10.15 6.81 -5.81
N LEU A 481 -11.20 7.27 -5.10
CA LEU A 481 -11.31 8.68 -4.65
C LEU A 481 -10.19 9.06 -3.67
N ARG A 482 -9.71 8.13 -2.84
CA ARG A 482 -8.55 8.36 -1.97
C ARG A 482 -7.29 8.63 -2.78
N ARG A 483 -7.10 7.89 -3.87
CA ARG A 483 -5.97 8.07 -4.79
C ARG A 483 -6.08 9.39 -5.53
N SER A 484 -7.27 9.76 -6.01
CA SER A 484 -7.53 11.05 -6.64
C SER A 484 -7.22 12.21 -5.69
N ALA A 485 -7.69 12.12 -4.44
CA ALA A 485 -7.41 13.12 -3.41
C ALA A 485 -5.90 13.29 -3.14
N LEU A 486 -5.17 12.17 -2.97
CA LEU A 486 -3.71 12.21 -2.78
C LEU A 486 -2.98 12.81 -4.00
N GLY A 487 -3.43 12.50 -5.21
CA GLY A 487 -2.89 13.11 -6.43
C GLY A 487 -3.10 14.62 -6.47
N ILE A 488 -4.31 15.09 -6.14
CA ILE A 488 -4.63 16.53 -6.04
C ILE A 488 -3.74 17.19 -5.00
N LEU A 489 -3.65 16.64 -3.79
CA LEU A 489 -2.83 17.19 -2.70
C LEU A 489 -1.36 17.33 -3.08
N ARG A 490 -0.78 16.29 -3.69
CA ARG A 490 0.63 16.32 -4.13
C ARG A 490 0.89 17.42 -5.17
N MET A 491 -0.03 17.64 -6.10
CA MET A 491 0.07 18.73 -7.07
C MET A 491 -0.11 20.10 -6.40
N LEU A 492 -1.08 20.26 -5.51
CA LEU A 492 -1.34 21.52 -4.81
C LEU A 492 -0.24 21.92 -3.82
N MET A 493 0.54 20.97 -3.32
CA MET A 493 1.73 21.28 -2.51
C MET A 493 2.86 21.95 -3.32
N GLN A 494 2.78 21.94 -4.67
CA GLN A 494 3.72 22.65 -5.54
C GLN A 494 3.21 24.01 -5.99
N TYR A 495 1.89 24.28 -5.86
CA TYR A 495 1.24 25.48 -6.41
C TYR A 495 0.29 26.10 -5.38
N GLY A 496 0.35 27.41 -5.27
CA GLY A 496 -0.43 28.18 -4.30
C GLY A 496 -1.90 28.38 -4.70
N LEU A 497 -2.60 27.32 -5.05
CA LEU A 497 -4.02 27.34 -5.40
C LEU A 497 -4.89 27.08 -4.18
N ASP A 498 -6.08 27.70 -4.14
CA ASP A 498 -7.07 27.51 -3.07
C ASP A 498 -7.87 26.22 -3.31
N VAL A 499 -7.71 25.26 -2.41
CA VAL A 499 -8.37 23.94 -2.49
C VAL A 499 -9.88 24.07 -2.55
N ASN A 500 -10.47 24.95 -1.74
CA ASN A 500 -11.93 25.11 -1.65
C ASN A 500 -12.50 25.77 -2.92
N GLU A 501 -11.78 26.72 -3.50
CA GLU A 501 -12.14 27.34 -4.78
C GLU A 501 -12.13 26.29 -5.90
N LEU A 502 -11.12 25.43 -5.95
CA LEU A 502 -11.03 24.37 -6.96
C LEU A 502 -12.15 23.34 -6.81
N ILE A 503 -12.48 22.92 -5.58
CA ILE A 503 -13.60 22.02 -5.31
C ILE A 503 -14.92 22.68 -5.76
N GLN A 504 -15.13 23.96 -5.44
CA GLN A 504 -16.33 24.68 -5.83
C GLN A 504 -16.42 24.85 -7.35
N THR A 505 -15.29 25.10 -8.03
CA THR A 505 -15.23 25.19 -9.50
C THR A 505 -15.63 23.85 -10.13
N ALA A 506 -15.12 22.73 -9.61
CA ALA A 506 -15.51 21.41 -10.08
C ALA A 506 -16.99 21.13 -9.81
N PHE A 507 -17.51 21.47 -8.63
CA PHE A 507 -18.92 21.29 -8.30
C PHE A 507 -19.85 22.08 -9.25
N ASN A 508 -19.51 23.33 -9.53
CA ASN A 508 -20.31 24.22 -10.40
C ASN A 508 -20.28 23.78 -11.89
N SER A 509 -19.37 22.90 -12.29
CA SER A 509 -19.31 22.33 -13.64
C SER A 509 -20.39 21.29 -13.91
N PHE A 510 -21.00 20.73 -12.87
CA PHE A 510 -22.09 19.78 -13.00
C PHE A 510 -23.46 20.48 -13.11
N PRO A 511 -24.46 19.84 -13.75
CA PRO A 511 -25.82 20.38 -13.79
C PRO A 511 -26.36 20.65 -12.39
N GLN A 512 -27.06 21.77 -12.23
CA GLN A 512 -27.66 22.16 -10.95
C GLN A 512 -28.61 21.07 -10.43
N GLY A 513 -28.50 20.70 -9.16
CA GLY A 513 -29.34 19.70 -8.50
C GLY A 513 -28.93 18.26 -8.78
N LEU A 514 -27.91 18.01 -9.60
CA LEU A 514 -27.40 16.65 -9.85
C LEU A 514 -26.59 16.10 -8.67
N LEU A 515 -25.76 16.93 -8.07
CA LEU A 515 -24.92 16.59 -6.93
C LEU A 515 -25.54 17.08 -5.61
N ASN A 516 -25.22 16.41 -4.51
CA ASN A 516 -25.60 16.84 -3.18
C ASN A 516 -24.95 18.21 -2.87
N GLU A 517 -25.72 19.16 -2.35
CA GLU A 517 -25.26 20.51 -2.01
C GLU A 517 -24.15 20.55 -0.95
N LYS A 518 -24.04 19.53 -0.10
CA LYS A 518 -22.98 19.39 0.89
C LYS A 518 -21.65 18.89 0.31
N THR A 519 -21.64 18.48 -0.96
CA THR A 519 -20.45 17.90 -1.60
C THR A 519 -19.21 18.76 -1.45
N PRO A 520 -19.24 20.10 -1.66
CA PRO A 520 -18.03 20.92 -1.52
C PRO A 520 -17.43 20.86 -0.11
N SER A 521 -18.25 21.00 0.93
CA SER A 521 -17.77 20.94 2.32
C SER A 521 -17.27 19.54 2.70
N GLU A 522 -18.01 18.49 2.35
CA GLU A 522 -17.64 17.11 2.67
C GLU A 522 -16.37 16.67 1.95
N THR A 523 -16.18 17.06 0.69
CA THR A 523 -14.93 16.76 -0.05
C THR A 523 -13.76 17.58 0.46
N ALA A 524 -13.97 18.81 0.93
CA ALA A 524 -12.91 19.60 1.58
C ALA A 524 -12.45 18.93 2.88
N ASP A 525 -13.38 18.47 3.74
CA ASP A 525 -13.07 17.73 4.97
C ASP A 525 -12.34 16.42 4.65
N PHE A 526 -12.78 15.71 3.62
CA PHE A 526 -12.11 14.50 3.16
C PHE A 526 -10.68 14.78 2.69
N MET A 527 -10.45 15.84 1.92
CA MET A 527 -9.13 16.26 1.49
C MET A 527 -8.24 16.61 2.68
N GLN A 528 -8.75 17.33 3.66
CA GLN A 528 -8.05 17.67 4.91
C GLN A 528 -7.62 16.39 5.66
N ALA A 529 -8.52 15.41 5.80
CA ALA A 529 -8.21 14.14 6.44
C ALA A 529 -7.12 13.35 5.69
N ARG A 530 -7.14 13.37 4.34
CA ARG A 530 -6.11 12.73 3.52
C ARG A 530 -4.77 13.45 3.58
N LEU A 531 -4.78 14.78 3.66
CA LEU A 531 -3.57 15.58 3.85
C LEU A 531 -2.89 15.22 5.18
N ALA A 532 -3.65 15.08 6.25
CA ALA A 532 -3.11 14.65 7.54
C ALA A 532 -2.38 13.29 7.44
N VAL A 533 -3.01 12.30 6.81
CA VAL A 533 -2.41 10.97 6.60
C VAL A 533 -1.14 11.05 5.75
N LEU A 534 -1.16 11.87 4.68
CA LEU A 534 0.01 12.05 3.81
C LEU A 534 1.21 12.63 4.57
N LEU A 535 0.97 13.68 5.36
CA LEU A 535 2.02 14.39 6.09
C LEU A 535 2.56 13.61 7.30
N GLN A 536 1.75 12.73 7.91
CA GLN A 536 2.16 11.87 9.02
C GLN A 536 3.17 10.78 8.63
N ASN A 537 3.41 10.56 7.34
CA ASN A 537 4.50 9.68 6.89
C ASN A 537 5.88 10.27 7.22
N ASP A 538 6.00 11.60 7.22
CA ASP A 538 7.27 12.30 7.35
C ASP A 538 7.38 13.13 8.65
N TYR A 539 6.24 13.45 9.28
CA TYR A 539 6.17 14.33 10.45
C TYR A 539 5.36 13.72 11.60
N PRO A 540 5.74 14.01 12.87
CA PRO A 540 4.97 13.59 14.05
C PRO A 540 3.52 14.10 14.03
N GLN A 541 2.62 13.30 14.58
CA GLN A 541 1.18 13.55 14.55
C GLN A 541 0.77 14.89 15.17
N ASP A 542 1.39 15.30 16.27
CA ASP A 542 1.11 16.56 16.98
C ASP A 542 1.52 17.78 16.14
N ILE A 543 2.66 17.71 15.45
CA ILE A 543 3.12 18.77 14.54
C ILE A 543 2.16 18.91 13.36
N VAL A 544 1.76 17.80 12.75
CA VAL A 544 0.77 17.81 11.67
C VAL A 544 -0.55 18.38 12.14
N ALA A 545 -1.04 17.95 13.31
CA ALA A 545 -2.28 18.45 13.89
C ALA A 545 -2.23 19.96 14.15
N ALA A 546 -1.12 20.48 14.69
CA ALA A 546 -0.94 21.90 14.97
C ALA A 546 -1.02 22.77 13.71
N VAL A 547 -0.39 22.35 12.61
CA VAL A 547 -0.42 23.08 11.33
C VAL A 547 -1.79 22.99 10.68
N LEU A 548 -2.38 21.79 10.62
CA LEU A 548 -3.66 21.55 9.95
C LEU A 548 -4.87 22.09 10.72
N ALA A 549 -4.77 22.34 12.03
CA ALA A 549 -5.79 23.03 12.81
C ALA A 549 -6.12 24.44 12.26
N LYS A 550 -5.18 25.04 11.51
CA LYS A 550 -5.39 26.32 10.82
C LYS A 550 -6.19 26.19 9.52
N GLN A 551 -6.55 24.98 9.12
CA GLN A 551 -7.30 24.67 7.88
C GLN A 551 -6.71 25.41 6.65
N PRO A 552 -5.45 25.12 6.27
CA PRO A 552 -4.79 25.83 5.19
C PRO A 552 -5.55 25.61 3.88
N ARG A 553 -5.92 26.70 3.21
CA ARG A 553 -6.59 26.68 1.89
C ARG A 553 -5.58 26.54 0.75
N ARG A 554 -4.36 27.03 0.97
CA ARG A 554 -3.19 26.86 0.08
C ARG A 554 -2.23 25.89 0.73
N LEU A 555 -1.67 24.97 -0.06
CA LEU A 555 -0.84 23.88 0.45
C LEU A 555 0.65 24.02 0.11
N ASP A 556 1.01 24.98 -0.70
CA ASP A 556 2.39 25.23 -1.16
C ASP A 556 3.36 25.60 -0.02
N ASP A 557 2.86 26.12 1.09
CA ASP A 557 3.65 26.51 2.26
C ASP A 557 3.53 25.54 3.46
N VAL A 558 2.71 24.50 3.36
CA VAL A 558 2.42 23.58 4.48
C VAL A 558 3.67 22.86 4.96
N VAL A 559 4.52 22.40 4.05
CA VAL A 559 5.78 21.71 4.41
C VAL A 559 6.72 22.66 5.16
N ALA A 560 6.84 23.90 4.70
CA ALA A 560 7.67 24.91 5.37
C ALA A 560 7.16 25.24 6.79
N LYS A 561 5.83 25.28 6.97
CA LYS A 561 5.20 25.43 8.30
C LYS A 561 5.49 24.24 9.21
N LEU A 562 5.39 23.02 8.70
CA LEU A 562 5.72 21.80 9.46
C LEU A 562 7.17 21.79 9.91
N GLN A 563 8.10 22.15 9.03
CA GLN A 563 9.52 22.24 9.35
C GLN A 563 9.79 23.31 10.43
N ALA A 564 9.16 24.47 10.29
CA ALA A 564 9.30 25.56 11.27
C ALA A 564 8.75 25.15 12.64
N VAL A 565 7.61 24.47 12.71
CA VAL A 565 7.02 23.97 13.95
C VAL A 565 7.89 22.87 14.57
N ALA A 566 8.48 21.99 13.75
CA ALA A 566 9.40 20.96 14.23
C ALA A 566 10.65 21.57 14.90
N VAL A 567 11.21 22.62 14.32
CA VAL A 567 12.32 23.38 14.92
C VAL A 567 11.87 24.10 16.20
N PHE A 568 10.73 24.78 16.16
CA PHE A 568 10.17 25.47 17.34
C PHE A 568 9.99 24.51 18.53
N LYS A 569 9.47 23.31 18.28
CA LYS A 569 9.25 22.30 19.33
C LYS A 569 10.53 21.90 20.08
N GLN A 570 11.70 22.11 19.48
CA GLN A 570 13.00 21.83 20.14
C GLN A 570 13.48 22.99 21.04
N LEU A 571 12.84 24.16 20.99
CA LEU A 571 13.22 25.30 21.82
C LEU A 571 12.82 25.08 23.29
N PRO A 572 13.63 25.54 24.25
CA PRO A 572 13.30 25.42 25.68
C PRO A 572 11.97 26.10 26.07
N GLU A 573 11.57 27.13 25.33
CA GLU A 573 10.37 27.94 25.54
C GLU A 573 9.10 27.27 25.01
N ALA A 574 9.22 26.31 24.08
CA ALA A 574 8.10 25.78 23.29
C ALA A 574 7.01 25.13 24.17
N ALA A 575 7.39 24.26 25.08
CA ALA A 575 6.44 23.57 25.95
C ALA A 575 5.64 24.54 26.85
N ALA A 576 6.33 25.55 27.41
CA ALA A 576 5.69 26.56 28.25
C ALA A 576 4.72 27.44 27.44
N LEU A 577 5.11 27.87 26.25
CA LEU A 577 4.24 28.66 25.35
C LEU A 577 3.04 27.85 24.84
N ALA A 578 3.23 26.58 24.53
CA ALA A 578 2.14 25.70 24.15
C ALA A 578 1.10 25.54 25.28
N ALA A 579 1.56 25.31 26.52
CA ALA A 579 0.71 25.24 27.70
C ALA A 579 -0.01 26.57 27.98
N ALA A 580 0.71 27.69 27.84
CA ALA A 580 0.13 29.04 27.99
C ALA A 580 -0.95 29.27 26.91
N ASN A 581 -0.70 28.94 25.64
CA ASN A 581 -1.68 29.08 24.57
C ASN A 581 -2.94 28.25 24.84
N LYS A 582 -2.79 27.02 25.33
CA LYS A 582 -3.93 26.17 25.73
C LYS A 582 -4.75 26.81 26.84
N ARG A 583 -4.09 27.43 27.83
CA ARG A 583 -4.75 28.18 28.91
C ARG A 583 -5.46 29.43 28.36
N VAL A 584 -4.82 30.19 27.46
CA VAL A 584 -5.42 31.34 26.79
C VAL A 584 -6.70 30.95 26.03
N GLN A 585 -6.62 29.93 25.18
CA GLN A 585 -7.77 29.44 24.42
C GLN A 585 -8.96 29.03 25.33
N ASN A 586 -8.67 28.38 26.47
CA ASN A 586 -9.69 27.99 27.45
C ASN A 586 -10.32 29.20 28.16
N LEU A 587 -9.56 30.26 28.38
CA LEU A 587 -10.09 31.51 28.96
C LEU A 587 -10.94 32.27 27.95
N LEU A 588 -10.51 32.36 26.70
CA LEU A 588 -11.26 33.03 25.62
C LEU A 588 -12.61 32.36 25.33
N LYS A 589 -12.72 31.03 25.48
CA LYS A 589 -14.01 30.31 25.36
C LYS A 589 -15.03 30.71 26.42
N LYS A 590 -14.61 31.36 27.51
CA LYS A 590 -15.46 31.83 28.60
C LYS A 590 -15.78 33.33 28.52
N ALA A 591 -15.42 33.99 27.41
CA ALA A 591 -15.74 35.39 27.18
C ALA A 591 -17.27 35.53 26.98
N ASP A 592 -17.87 36.48 27.70
CA ASP A 592 -19.31 36.74 27.68
C ASP A 592 -19.69 37.78 26.62
N ALA A 593 -18.71 38.47 26.01
CA ALA A 593 -18.88 39.53 25.03
C ALA A 593 -17.88 39.37 23.85
N GLU A 594 -18.14 40.05 22.76
CA GLU A 594 -17.20 40.09 21.64
C GLU A 594 -15.83 40.62 22.06
N LEU A 595 -14.79 39.96 21.55
CA LEU A 595 -13.41 40.35 21.78
C LEU A 595 -13.04 41.51 20.86
N GLY A 596 -12.38 42.52 21.40
CA GLY A 596 -12.07 43.75 20.68
C GLY A 596 -10.66 44.25 20.92
N ALA A 597 -10.43 45.54 20.64
CA ALA A 597 -9.16 46.19 20.89
C ALA A 597 -8.87 46.33 22.39
N VAL A 598 -7.59 46.24 22.76
CA VAL A 598 -7.13 46.53 24.13
C VAL A 598 -7.22 48.02 24.42
N ASN A 599 -7.84 48.37 25.53
CA ASN A 599 -7.87 49.73 26.04
C ASN A 599 -6.70 49.92 27.04
N GLU A 600 -5.70 50.67 26.65
CA GLU A 600 -4.46 50.90 27.46
C GLU A 600 -4.80 51.54 28.83
N SER A 601 -5.81 52.38 28.92
CA SER A 601 -6.19 53.03 30.20
C SER A 601 -6.74 52.07 31.23
N LEU A 602 -7.15 50.85 30.85
CA LEU A 602 -7.64 49.78 31.71
C LEU A 602 -6.56 48.76 32.12
N LEU A 603 -5.32 48.94 31.66
CA LEU A 603 -4.19 48.12 32.08
C LEU A 603 -3.72 48.57 33.48
N GLN A 604 -4.08 47.81 34.47
CA GLN A 604 -3.82 48.17 35.90
C GLN A 604 -2.45 47.73 36.40
N GLN A 605 -2.07 46.51 36.11
CA GLN A 605 -0.86 45.88 36.65
C GLN A 605 0.32 46.03 35.66
N ASP A 606 1.56 46.03 36.17
CA ASP A 606 2.74 46.19 35.34
C ASP A 606 2.95 45.00 34.40
N GLU A 607 2.52 43.79 34.81
CA GLU A 607 2.58 42.58 34.00
C GLU A 607 1.61 42.68 32.80
N GLU A 608 0.43 43.34 32.94
CA GLU A 608 -0.48 43.59 31.83
C GLU A 608 0.14 44.55 30.81
N LYS A 609 0.77 45.65 31.32
CA LYS A 609 1.41 46.63 30.47
C LYS A 609 2.62 46.04 29.74
N ALA A 610 3.42 45.22 30.45
CA ALA A 610 4.59 44.53 29.87
C ALA A 610 4.17 43.54 28.76
N LEU A 611 3.13 42.72 29.00
CA LEU A 611 2.60 41.80 28.00
C LEU A 611 2.01 42.55 26.79
N PHE A 612 1.26 43.63 27.03
CA PHE A 612 0.71 44.46 25.95
C PHE A 612 1.82 45.07 25.07
N ALA A 613 2.85 45.67 25.69
CA ALA A 613 3.97 46.26 24.96
C ALA A 613 4.74 45.19 24.16
N ALA A 614 4.96 43.99 24.74
CA ALA A 614 5.60 42.88 24.07
C ALA A 614 4.79 42.39 22.86
N ALA A 615 3.48 42.18 23.05
CA ALA A 615 2.57 41.78 21.97
C ALA A 615 2.46 42.84 20.86
N GLN A 616 2.49 44.14 21.24
CA GLN A 616 2.47 45.23 20.27
C GLN A 616 3.74 45.25 19.40
N GLY A 617 4.91 45.05 20.01
CA GLY A 617 6.21 45.01 19.30
C GLY A 617 6.39 43.73 18.46
N LEU A 618 5.79 42.62 18.89
CA LEU A 618 5.88 41.33 18.23
C LEU A 618 5.03 41.25 16.94
N GLN A 619 3.83 41.85 16.93
CA GLN A 619 2.88 41.75 15.86
C GLN A 619 3.45 42.07 14.46
N PRO A 620 4.13 43.22 14.22
CA PRO A 620 4.69 43.54 12.91
C PRO A 620 5.79 42.57 12.49
N LYS A 621 6.57 42.06 13.42
CA LYS A 621 7.66 41.12 13.15
C LYS A 621 7.11 39.76 12.68
N ILE A 622 6.12 39.22 13.39
CA ILE A 622 5.45 37.96 12.98
C ILE A 622 4.77 38.15 11.65
N ALA A 623 4.03 39.26 11.47
CA ALA A 623 3.29 39.53 10.23
C ALA A 623 4.25 39.62 9.02
N ALA A 624 5.36 40.31 9.15
CA ALA A 624 6.39 40.38 8.10
C ALA A 624 7.01 39.03 7.80
N ALA A 625 7.43 38.28 8.82
CA ALA A 625 8.01 36.94 8.64
C ALA A 625 7.04 35.95 7.98
N VAL A 626 5.77 35.97 8.37
CA VAL A 626 4.74 35.13 7.75
C VAL A 626 4.48 35.54 6.29
N ALA A 627 4.43 36.85 5.99
CA ALA A 627 4.25 37.35 4.64
C ALA A 627 5.40 36.99 3.70
N GLU A 628 6.61 36.90 4.24
CA GLU A 628 7.83 36.46 3.53
C GLU A 628 7.97 34.92 3.46
N GLY A 629 7.06 34.16 4.07
CA GLY A 629 7.15 32.70 4.17
C GLY A 629 8.23 32.19 5.14
N ASN A 630 8.78 33.09 5.98
CA ASN A 630 9.81 32.75 6.96
C ASN A 630 9.18 32.34 8.30
N PHE A 631 8.51 31.20 8.30
CA PHE A 631 7.77 30.69 9.46
C PHE A 631 8.66 30.38 10.66
N GLN A 632 9.91 29.99 10.41
CA GLN A 632 10.86 29.73 11.50
C GLN A 632 11.20 31.02 12.26
N THR A 633 11.43 32.13 11.56
CA THR A 633 11.63 33.45 12.19
C THR A 633 10.38 33.87 12.97
N ALA A 634 9.19 33.70 12.41
CA ALA A 634 7.94 34.02 13.11
C ALA A 634 7.80 33.30 14.46
N LEU A 635 8.11 32.00 14.50
CA LEU A 635 8.07 31.19 15.71
C LEU A 635 9.23 31.50 16.68
N SER A 636 10.40 31.87 16.17
CA SER A 636 11.54 32.30 17.01
C SER A 636 11.27 33.64 17.69
N GLU A 637 10.65 34.60 16.98
CA GLU A 637 10.20 35.88 17.58
C GLU A 637 9.14 35.64 18.65
N LEU A 638 8.21 34.69 18.41
CA LEU A 638 7.22 34.29 19.41
C LEU A 638 7.87 33.73 20.69
N ALA A 639 8.95 32.98 20.59
CA ALA A 639 9.67 32.45 21.77
C ALA A 639 10.19 33.57 22.70
N SER A 640 10.47 34.76 22.16
CA SER A 640 11.02 35.89 22.92
C SER A 640 10.05 36.49 23.97
N VAL A 641 8.72 36.24 23.82
CA VAL A 641 7.72 36.83 24.76
C VAL A 641 7.41 35.92 25.95
N LYS A 642 8.02 34.76 26.05
CA LYS A 642 7.78 33.81 27.15
C LYS A 642 7.86 34.44 28.54
N PRO A 643 8.90 35.26 28.87
CA PRO A 643 9.00 35.86 30.20
C PRO A 643 7.80 36.72 30.56
N GLN A 644 7.26 37.52 29.62
CA GLN A 644 6.10 38.37 29.83
C GLN A 644 4.80 37.56 29.96
N VAL A 645 4.69 36.46 29.21
CA VAL A 645 3.55 35.52 29.30
C VAL A 645 3.54 34.83 30.66
N ASP A 646 4.68 34.34 31.12
CA ASP A 646 4.80 33.71 32.43
C ASP A 646 4.47 34.70 33.55
N ALA A 647 5.07 35.90 33.57
CA ALA A 647 4.81 36.95 34.56
C ALA A 647 3.32 37.35 34.60
N PHE A 648 2.69 37.49 33.45
CA PHE A 648 1.26 37.80 33.37
C PHE A 648 0.40 36.70 34.04
N PHE A 649 0.64 35.43 33.76
CA PHE A 649 -0.14 34.34 34.33
C PHE A 649 0.16 34.10 35.81
N ASP A 650 1.31 34.51 36.32
CA ASP A 650 1.67 34.42 37.74
C ASP A 650 1.10 35.58 38.54
N GLY A 651 1.04 36.79 37.95
CA GLY A 651 0.64 38.00 38.64
C GLY A 651 -0.78 38.48 38.42
N VAL A 652 -1.44 38.12 37.31
CA VAL A 652 -2.72 38.71 36.88
C VAL A 652 -3.87 37.72 36.98
N MET A 653 -4.90 38.09 37.74
CA MET A 653 -6.19 37.37 37.79
C MET A 653 -7.06 37.78 36.60
N VAL A 654 -7.03 37.00 35.51
CA VAL A 654 -7.77 37.33 34.28
C VAL A 654 -9.25 37.55 34.49
N MET A 655 -9.90 36.70 35.26
CA MET A 655 -11.33 36.77 35.58
C MET A 655 -11.59 37.74 36.76
N ALA A 656 -11.26 39.02 36.54
CA ALA A 656 -11.48 40.09 37.53
C ALA A 656 -12.98 40.30 37.81
N GLU A 657 -13.27 40.86 39.01
CA GLU A 657 -14.65 41.24 39.42
C GLU A 657 -15.20 42.41 38.57
N ASP A 658 -14.33 43.34 38.22
CA ASP A 658 -14.69 44.47 37.31
C ASP A 658 -14.82 43.94 35.88
N ALA A 659 -16.01 44.06 35.34
CA ALA A 659 -16.35 43.55 34.01
C ALA A 659 -15.55 44.22 32.90
N ALA A 660 -15.22 45.52 33.00
CA ALA A 660 -14.46 46.24 32.01
C ALA A 660 -12.96 45.77 32.01
N VAL A 661 -12.41 45.59 33.22
CA VAL A 661 -11.04 45.11 33.37
C VAL A 661 -10.93 43.64 32.90
N LYS A 662 -11.91 42.78 33.26
CA LYS A 662 -12.02 41.39 32.78
C LYS A 662 -12.02 41.33 31.27
N GLN A 663 -12.90 42.12 30.62
CA GLN A 663 -13.01 42.15 29.17
C GLN A 663 -11.71 42.64 28.51
N ASN A 664 -11.06 43.66 29.08
CA ASN A 664 -9.80 44.18 28.56
C ASN A 664 -8.64 43.13 28.65
N ARG A 665 -8.62 42.33 29.74
CA ARG A 665 -7.66 41.22 29.89
C ARG A 665 -7.90 40.10 28.87
N LEU A 666 -9.17 39.80 28.58
CA LEU A 666 -9.54 38.85 27.52
C LEU A 666 -9.15 39.38 26.14
N ASN A 667 -9.34 40.67 25.86
CA ASN A 667 -8.90 41.31 24.62
C ASN A 667 -7.36 41.21 24.45
N LEU A 668 -6.60 41.43 25.52
CA LEU A 668 -5.14 41.27 25.51
C LEU A 668 -4.73 39.83 25.21
N LEU A 669 -5.38 38.87 25.85
CA LEU A 669 -5.12 37.43 25.59
C LEU A 669 -5.53 37.01 24.18
N ASN A 670 -6.60 37.59 23.62
CA ASN A 670 -6.97 37.33 22.23
C ASN A 670 -5.89 37.79 21.24
N ARG A 671 -5.37 39.00 21.45
CA ARG A 671 -4.25 39.53 20.64
C ARG A 671 -3.02 38.63 20.73
N LEU A 672 -2.69 38.14 21.92
CA LEU A 672 -1.59 37.19 22.12
C LEU A 672 -1.87 35.86 21.40
N ALA A 673 -3.09 35.32 21.52
CA ALA A 673 -3.49 34.08 20.85
C ALA A 673 -3.38 34.16 19.33
N GLU A 674 -3.77 35.29 18.73
CA GLU A 674 -3.60 35.52 17.28
C GLU A 674 -2.14 35.41 16.84
N GLN A 675 -1.21 35.93 17.64
CA GLN A 675 0.23 35.84 17.38
C GLN A 675 0.78 34.44 17.61
N MET A 676 0.38 33.78 18.72
CA MET A 676 0.77 32.42 19.03
C MET A 676 0.31 31.42 17.96
N ASN A 677 -0.80 31.71 17.31
CA ASN A 677 -1.42 30.84 16.30
C ASN A 677 -1.24 31.37 14.87
N ALA A 678 -0.30 32.25 14.62
CA ALA A 678 -0.07 32.81 13.28
C ALA A 678 0.42 31.77 12.27
N VAL A 679 1.24 30.81 12.69
CA VAL A 679 1.80 29.74 11.85
C VAL A 679 1.06 28.43 12.04
N ALA A 680 0.80 28.05 13.28
CA ALA A 680 0.18 26.78 13.67
C ALA A 680 -0.54 26.94 15.02
N ASP A 681 -1.48 26.07 15.34
CA ASP A 681 -2.04 26.02 16.70
C ASP A 681 -1.08 25.33 17.65
N ILE A 682 -0.19 26.14 18.25
CA ILE A 682 0.85 25.60 19.14
C ILE A 682 0.32 24.96 20.42
N ALA A 683 -0.95 25.19 20.81
CA ALA A 683 -1.55 24.51 21.96
C ALA A 683 -1.60 22.99 21.81
N LEU A 684 -1.57 22.48 20.57
CA LEU A 684 -1.55 21.05 20.24
C LEU A 684 -0.16 20.41 20.40
N LEU A 685 0.88 21.20 20.67
CA LEU A 685 2.24 20.71 20.92
C LEU A 685 2.51 20.44 22.41
N SER A 686 1.52 20.65 23.27
CA SER A 686 1.64 20.53 24.72
C SER A 686 1.37 19.08 25.18
N GLU A 687 2.29 18.17 24.91
CA GLU A 687 2.34 16.84 25.56
C GLU A 687 3.76 16.47 25.96
#